data_956aeab73cc4edca06dda478e9e3843e
#
_entry.id   956aeab73cc4edca06dda478e9e3843e
#
_cell.length_a   1.000
_cell.length_b   1.000
_cell.length_c   1.000
_cell.angle_alpha   90.00
_cell.angle_beta   90.00
_cell.angle_gamma   90.00
#
_symmetry.space_group_name_H-M   'P 1'
#
loop_
_entity.id
_entity.type
_entity.pdbx_description
1 polymer ?
#
loop_
_entity_poly.entity_id
_entity_poly.type
_entity_poly.pdbx_seq_one_letter_code
_entity_poly.pdbx_strand_id
1 'polypeptide(L)'
;MIPAAVKDALTNNYASYVRPFLWYSGENKELLAREIRAIAASGAKEFVFENRGGDWFGTDFWWDIFGFTLDYAKSLNLRVWSIDDSHVNTGSANDSLHKEENAQYRAVNLRLDMVDAAGPLTGGAFSLPGHTENEKIVQISAFRRDLDSGNSYGEALDLTDCVQDGLLVADIPDGVWRIYYVMTTDPERHGLFGKYITMMSKDSCRHLINETHEKMYEHFADYFGNTFAGFFSDEPAFGNCDGQYGPNAYNLRLGMIDKMFPWWHDFPQRLAEKCNSTPEDVMKKLPALWDSVDEVSASLRLAYMDLVTELWQKNFSEQLGKWCEEHNVEYIGHNLEDADAHMRTGWGCGHYFRSMKGQHMSGMDIVFEQLTPGISTVDHAMNTASRTRSSTFYHYTLPKLAASLAHITPHMKNRALSEIFGATGWTCGLTNMYSLFNHTLICGINNYVPHAYAIPVPQVFESHQDRENAAGSVTPPGYCLTYLPPTFHAGGYNPQYKVFCDIIKYVQRVCHITSTAQHKPDLAVYYCAESDWMNCGSYRSMDDVSMKLIRSGYDFEFLPLETILNEAAAVNGKLAVNNEQYKALILPMSEIIPEALLKKIAEFADSNIKVFFTDALPVRTENGAVDASLLKNIHVLPWATLTTELAAAVSHDFAVAPAQNDLRHYAFTDQNGTDGVMLFNSSLKPIEFTLPGRNHLVYDPWANKLYRLNGNTLQLTAQKIVVVYNDLAQSDLELYPTLPEKYSELDLDYNIFVRSATEKEFKLLRGNSKAVNLNIAEKLTRFCGEFRYESTFECNNANMTTLIIPNAGDAAELFVNGISCGTAFGPYCIFNIKGALKNGINTLQINTFDSPAYADRKGDKNIGWGSGFPLRAHGFTGSIMLG
;
A
#
# COMPACT_ATOMS: atom_id res chain seq x y z
N MET A 1 -31.22 18.38 -4.70
CA MET A 1 -31.55 16.91 -4.89
C MET A 1 -30.38 16.13 -4.30
N ILE A 2 -30.65 15.08 -3.52
CA ILE A 2 -29.57 14.26 -2.95
C ILE A 2 -28.83 13.53 -4.08
N PRO A 3 -27.47 13.56 -4.13
CA PRO A 3 -26.68 12.85 -5.14
C PRO A 3 -27.00 11.35 -5.20
N ALA A 4 -26.97 10.77 -6.40
CA ALA A 4 -27.41 9.37 -6.63
C ALA A 4 -26.56 8.39 -5.80
N ALA A 5 -25.23 8.52 -5.84
CA ALA A 5 -24.33 7.66 -5.07
C ALA A 5 -24.59 7.72 -3.55
N VAL A 6 -24.97 8.90 -3.03
CA VAL A 6 -25.36 9.05 -1.61
C VAL A 6 -26.69 8.33 -1.31
N LYS A 7 -27.67 8.37 -2.24
CA LYS A 7 -28.93 7.62 -2.07
C LYS A 7 -28.68 6.11 -2.03
N ASP A 8 -27.83 5.64 -2.93
CA ASP A 8 -27.45 4.22 -2.98
C ASP A 8 -26.70 3.81 -1.71
N ALA A 9 -25.77 4.65 -1.22
CA ALA A 9 -25.08 4.45 0.04
C ALA A 9 -26.03 4.36 1.25
N LEU A 10 -27.01 5.27 1.34
CA LEU A 10 -28.04 5.28 2.41
C LEU A 10 -28.85 3.97 2.48
N THR A 11 -29.09 3.34 1.34
CA THR A 11 -29.84 2.07 1.24
C THR A 11 -28.94 0.82 1.13
N ASN A 12 -27.61 0.98 1.22
CA ASN A 12 -26.61 -0.05 0.99
C ASN A 12 -26.75 -0.76 -0.38
N ASN A 13 -27.23 -0.02 -1.40
CA ASN A 13 -27.37 -0.50 -2.77
C ASN A 13 -26.12 -0.12 -3.58
N TYR A 14 -25.02 -0.83 -3.39
CA TYR A 14 -23.74 -0.58 -4.04
C TYR A 14 -23.12 -1.87 -4.58
N ALA A 15 -22.12 -1.73 -5.46
CA ALA A 15 -21.30 -2.81 -5.99
C ALA A 15 -20.42 -3.43 -4.88
N SER A 16 -19.49 -4.30 -5.25
CA SER A 16 -18.47 -4.84 -4.35
C SER A 16 -17.23 -3.98 -4.38
N TYR A 17 -16.76 -3.55 -3.23
CA TYR A 17 -15.53 -2.78 -3.05
C TYR A 17 -14.58 -3.40 -2.03
N VAL A 18 -15.04 -4.42 -1.31
CA VAL A 18 -14.26 -5.11 -0.29
C VAL A 18 -14.30 -6.61 -0.58
N ARG A 19 -13.14 -7.22 -0.76
CA ARG A 19 -12.93 -8.64 -1.06
C ARG A 19 -11.85 -9.22 -0.14
N PRO A 20 -12.18 -9.57 1.12
CA PRO A 20 -11.18 -10.02 2.08
C PRO A 20 -10.52 -11.32 1.64
N PHE A 21 -9.28 -11.55 2.07
CA PHE A 21 -8.65 -12.85 1.94
C PHE A 21 -9.40 -13.91 2.75
N LEU A 22 -9.52 -15.10 2.16
CA LEU A 22 -9.87 -16.34 2.83
C LEU A 22 -8.72 -17.33 2.67
N TRP A 23 -7.96 -17.53 3.74
CA TRP A 23 -6.84 -18.45 3.79
C TRP A 23 -7.32 -19.87 4.07
N TYR A 24 -6.98 -20.77 3.16
CA TYR A 24 -7.26 -22.19 3.30
C TYR A 24 -6.00 -22.90 3.83
N SER A 25 -6.14 -23.57 4.98
CA SER A 25 -5.05 -24.29 5.64
C SER A 25 -5.38 -25.77 5.89
N GLY A 26 -6.28 -26.36 5.07
CA GLY A 26 -6.70 -27.76 5.16
C GLY A 26 -7.95 -28.01 5.97
N GLU A 27 -8.77 -26.99 6.21
CA GLU A 27 -10.08 -27.12 6.87
C GLU A 27 -11.01 -28.04 6.09
N ASN A 28 -11.87 -28.77 6.81
CA ASN A 28 -12.94 -29.50 6.14
C ASN A 28 -13.97 -28.56 5.53
N LYS A 29 -14.76 -29.05 4.57
CA LYS A 29 -15.76 -28.25 3.82
C LYS A 29 -16.81 -27.56 4.72
N GLU A 30 -17.12 -28.11 5.90
CA GLU A 30 -18.08 -27.51 6.84
C GLU A 30 -17.49 -26.23 7.48
N LEU A 31 -16.25 -26.28 7.94
CA LEU A 31 -15.52 -25.15 8.51
C LEU A 31 -15.30 -24.06 7.43
N LEU A 32 -14.89 -24.47 6.24
CA LEU A 32 -14.74 -23.57 5.11
C LEU A 32 -16.04 -22.86 4.75
N ALA A 33 -17.15 -23.59 4.64
CA ALA A 33 -18.48 -23.04 4.41
C ALA A 33 -18.92 -22.06 5.50
N ARG A 34 -18.52 -22.29 6.76
CA ARG A 34 -18.79 -21.36 7.87
C ARG A 34 -18.11 -20.02 7.66
N GLU A 35 -16.84 -19.99 7.26
CA GLU A 35 -16.12 -18.74 7.01
C GLU A 35 -16.65 -18.01 5.76
N ILE A 36 -17.01 -18.74 4.70
CA ILE A 36 -17.65 -18.14 3.52
C ILE A 36 -19.00 -17.49 3.89
N ARG A 37 -19.81 -18.12 4.77
CA ARG A 37 -21.03 -17.50 5.30
C ARG A 37 -20.74 -16.25 6.13
N ALA A 38 -19.65 -16.26 6.91
CA ALA A 38 -19.24 -15.09 7.67
C ALA A 38 -18.86 -13.95 6.76
N ILE A 39 -18.09 -14.20 5.69
CA ILE A 39 -17.78 -13.20 4.66
C ILE A 39 -19.07 -12.59 4.08
N ALA A 40 -20.02 -13.41 3.66
CA ALA A 40 -21.31 -12.93 3.16
C ALA A 40 -22.04 -12.06 4.19
N ALA A 41 -22.04 -12.47 5.47
CA ALA A 41 -22.69 -11.75 6.56
C ALA A 41 -22.02 -10.40 6.88
N SER A 42 -20.73 -10.24 6.60
CA SER A 42 -20.04 -8.96 6.76
C SER A 42 -20.52 -7.88 5.77
N GLY A 43 -21.18 -8.29 4.68
CA GLY A 43 -21.61 -7.42 3.59
C GLY A 43 -20.61 -7.39 2.42
N ALA A 44 -19.49 -8.10 2.50
CA ALA A 44 -18.63 -8.34 1.35
C ALA A 44 -19.35 -9.24 0.33
N LYS A 45 -19.15 -8.96 -0.95
CA LYS A 45 -19.76 -9.71 -2.07
C LYS A 45 -18.75 -10.53 -2.86
N GLU A 46 -17.48 -10.42 -2.50
CA GLU A 46 -16.35 -11.09 -3.13
C GLU A 46 -15.32 -11.44 -2.05
N PHE A 47 -14.43 -12.40 -2.35
CA PHE A 47 -13.26 -12.70 -1.52
C PHE A 47 -12.13 -13.28 -2.38
N VAL A 48 -10.90 -13.16 -1.90
CA VAL A 48 -9.71 -13.78 -2.49
C VAL A 48 -9.44 -15.09 -1.76
N PHE A 49 -9.42 -16.20 -2.48
CA PHE A 49 -9.13 -17.53 -1.93
C PHE A 49 -7.67 -17.87 -2.13
N GLU A 50 -6.99 -18.23 -1.07
CA GLU A 50 -5.57 -18.52 -1.08
C GLU A 50 -5.23 -19.80 -0.35
N ASN A 51 -4.34 -20.60 -0.93
CA ASN A 51 -3.72 -21.75 -0.29
C ASN A 51 -2.62 -21.27 0.68
N ARG A 52 -2.77 -21.56 1.96
CA ARG A 52 -1.75 -21.26 2.99
C ARG A 52 -1.39 -22.50 3.79
N GLY A 53 -0.18 -23.01 3.57
CA GLY A 53 0.43 -24.03 4.43
C GLY A 53 0.35 -25.48 3.94
N GLY A 54 0.09 -25.74 2.66
CA GLY A 54 0.15 -27.10 2.11
C GLY A 54 0.49 -27.15 0.63
N ASP A 55 1.22 -28.18 0.21
CA ASP A 55 1.61 -28.44 -1.17
C ASP A 55 0.44 -29.05 -1.98
N TRP A 56 -0.75 -28.46 -1.87
CA TRP A 56 -1.97 -29.02 -2.47
C TRP A 56 -2.35 -28.40 -3.80
N PHE A 57 -1.84 -27.20 -4.08
CA PHE A 57 -2.19 -26.49 -5.30
C PHE A 57 -1.95 -27.35 -6.54
N GLY A 58 -2.92 -27.44 -7.42
CA GLY A 58 -2.85 -28.25 -8.64
C GLY A 58 -3.05 -29.76 -8.45
N THR A 59 -3.35 -30.24 -7.24
CA THR A 59 -3.70 -31.66 -6.97
C THR A 59 -5.22 -31.88 -7.06
N ASP A 60 -5.64 -33.15 -7.18
CA ASP A 60 -7.08 -33.52 -7.16
C ASP A 60 -7.78 -33.02 -5.88
N PHE A 61 -7.07 -33.00 -4.74
CA PHE A 61 -7.58 -32.46 -3.49
C PHE A 61 -7.85 -30.96 -3.60
N TRP A 62 -6.93 -30.19 -4.20
CA TRP A 62 -7.12 -28.74 -4.42
C TRP A 62 -8.32 -28.49 -5.34
N TRP A 63 -8.43 -29.23 -6.46
CA TRP A 63 -9.54 -29.04 -7.39
C TRP A 63 -10.89 -29.34 -6.75
N ASP A 64 -11.00 -30.37 -5.88
CA ASP A 64 -12.23 -30.68 -5.12
C ASP A 64 -12.59 -29.56 -4.12
N ILE A 65 -11.60 -28.98 -3.43
CA ILE A 65 -11.82 -27.88 -2.48
C ILE A 65 -12.17 -26.58 -3.19
N PHE A 66 -11.44 -26.25 -4.27
CA PHE A 66 -11.72 -25.04 -5.01
C PHE A 66 -13.08 -25.09 -5.73
N GLY A 67 -13.43 -26.23 -6.31
CA GLY A 67 -14.75 -26.47 -6.91
C GLY A 67 -15.88 -26.33 -5.89
N PHE A 68 -15.71 -26.94 -4.70
CA PHE A 68 -16.65 -26.74 -3.59
C PHE A 68 -16.77 -25.25 -3.21
N THR A 69 -15.67 -24.52 -3.16
CA THR A 69 -15.64 -23.09 -2.82
C THR A 69 -16.43 -22.27 -3.84
N LEU A 70 -16.26 -22.54 -5.14
CA LEU A 70 -17.00 -21.87 -6.21
C LEU A 70 -18.52 -22.16 -6.13
N ASP A 71 -18.90 -23.42 -5.97
CA ASP A 71 -20.32 -23.82 -5.85
C ASP A 71 -20.98 -23.18 -4.64
N TYR A 72 -20.29 -23.18 -3.51
CA TYR A 72 -20.82 -22.63 -2.28
C TYR A 72 -20.92 -21.10 -2.34
N ALA A 73 -19.89 -20.42 -2.86
CA ALA A 73 -19.92 -18.98 -3.10
C ALA A 73 -21.07 -18.59 -4.04
N LYS A 74 -21.26 -19.33 -5.14
CA LYS A 74 -22.38 -19.14 -6.08
C LYS A 74 -23.73 -19.23 -5.40
N SER A 75 -23.90 -20.18 -4.48
CA SER A 75 -25.16 -20.33 -3.73
C SER A 75 -25.48 -19.14 -2.82
N LEU A 76 -24.48 -18.35 -2.46
CA LEU A 76 -24.58 -17.15 -1.63
C LEU A 76 -24.47 -15.84 -2.43
N ASN A 77 -24.45 -15.90 -3.77
CA ASN A 77 -24.21 -14.77 -4.68
C ASN A 77 -22.89 -14.03 -4.38
N LEU A 78 -21.84 -14.77 -4.02
CA LEU A 78 -20.49 -14.26 -3.87
C LEU A 78 -19.67 -14.56 -5.12
N ARG A 79 -18.67 -13.72 -5.41
CA ARG A 79 -17.62 -13.97 -6.41
C ARG A 79 -16.32 -14.34 -5.72
N VAL A 80 -15.51 -15.15 -6.38
CA VAL A 80 -14.24 -15.68 -5.87
C VAL A 80 -13.11 -15.20 -6.76
N TRP A 81 -12.05 -14.69 -6.15
CA TRP A 81 -10.75 -14.45 -6.75
C TRP A 81 -9.78 -15.53 -6.28
N SER A 82 -8.76 -15.83 -7.03
CA SER A 82 -7.66 -16.70 -6.61
C SER A 82 -6.34 -15.96 -6.68
N ILE A 83 -5.43 -16.26 -5.77
CA ILE A 83 -4.03 -15.89 -5.99
C ILE A 83 -3.55 -16.53 -7.30
N ASP A 84 -2.66 -15.86 -8.01
CA ASP A 84 -2.21 -16.24 -9.35
C ASP A 84 -1.01 -17.20 -9.38
N ASP A 85 -0.64 -17.74 -8.21
CA ASP A 85 0.39 -18.77 -8.05
C ASP A 85 -0.03 -19.77 -6.95
N SER A 86 0.81 -20.73 -6.62
CA SER A 86 0.54 -21.70 -5.56
C SER A 86 0.61 -21.09 -4.15
N HIS A 87 1.39 -20.03 -3.97
CA HIS A 87 1.60 -19.31 -2.73
C HIS A 87 2.19 -17.89 -3.01
N VAL A 88 2.23 -17.06 -2.00
CA VAL A 88 2.97 -15.79 -2.00
C VAL A 88 4.49 -16.07 -1.98
N ASN A 89 5.36 -15.36 -2.73
CA ASN A 89 5.12 -14.26 -3.66
C ASN A 89 4.86 -14.82 -5.07
N THR A 90 4.06 -14.11 -5.89
CA THR A 90 3.82 -14.49 -7.28
C THR A 90 5.10 -14.58 -8.09
N GLY A 91 5.34 -15.74 -8.72
CA GLY A 91 6.50 -15.98 -9.59
C GLY A 91 7.19 -17.32 -9.37
N SER A 92 6.71 -18.15 -8.44
CA SER A 92 7.21 -19.52 -8.24
C SER A 92 6.75 -20.46 -9.36
N ALA A 93 5.70 -20.11 -10.08
CA ALA A 93 5.06 -20.91 -11.12
C ALA A 93 4.72 -22.33 -10.61
N ASN A 94 4.00 -22.38 -9.48
CA ASN A 94 3.63 -23.63 -8.80
C ASN A 94 4.86 -24.50 -8.47
N ASP A 95 5.95 -23.90 -8.01
CA ASP A 95 7.23 -24.54 -7.69
C ASP A 95 7.85 -25.37 -8.83
N SER A 96 7.31 -25.25 -10.03
CA SER A 96 7.76 -26.01 -11.21
C SER A 96 9.20 -25.68 -11.60
N LEU A 97 9.71 -24.51 -11.23
CA LEU A 97 11.08 -24.07 -11.49
C LEU A 97 12.14 -24.83 -10.67
N HIS A 98 11.74 -25.64 -9.70
CA HIS A 98 12.63 -26.58 -9.02
C HIS A 98 13.08 -27.73 -9.92
N LYS A 99 12.36 -28.02 -11.02
CA LYS A 99 12.71 -29.05 -11.99
C LYS A 99 13.75 -28.52 -12.98
N GLU A 100 14.80 -29.31 -13.25
CA GLU A 100 15.88 -28.89 -14.16
C GLU A 100 15.42 -28.68 -15.62
N GLU A 101 14.37 -29.38 -16.05
CA GLU A 101 13.74 -29.16 -17.36
C GLU A 101 13.16 -27.73 -17.55
N ASN A 102 12.93 -27.00 -16.46
CA ASN A 102 12.41 -25.64 -16.45
C ASN A 102 13.48 -24.57 -16.13
N ALA A 103 14.76 -24.99 -16.06
CA ALA A 103 15.86 -24.07 -15.70
C ALA A 103 15.96 -22.83 -16.61
N GLN A 104 15.57 -22.95 -17.89
CA GLN A 104 15.57 -21.85 -18.87
C GLN A 104 14.61 -20.71 -18.54
N TYR A 105 13.65 -20.90 -17.61
CA TYR A 105 12.69 -19.88 -17.18
C TYR A 105 13.12 -19.15 -15.90
N ARG A 106 14.20 -19.63 -15.24
CA ARG A 106 14.69 -19.03 -13.97
C ARG A 106 15.26 -17.66 -14.18
N ALA A 107 15.10 -16.79 -13.18
CA ALA A 107 15.73 -15.47 -13.16
C ALA A 107 17.27 -15.59 -13.10
N VAL A 108 17.94 -14.72 -13.83
CA VAL A 108 19.39 -14.57 -13.83
C VAL A 108 19.74 -13.14 -13.46
N ASN A 109 20.81 -12.95 -12.68
CA ASN A 109 21.31 -11.64 -12.33
C ASN A 109 22.79 -11.52 -12.69
N LEU A 110 23.28 -10.28 -12.73
CA LEU A 110 24.72 -9.98 -12.82
C LEU A 110 25.25 -9.55 -11.46
N ARG A 111 26.47 -9.92 -11.19
CA ARG A 111 27.30 -9.39 -10.10
C ARG A 111 28.62 -8.84 -10.61
N LEU A 112 29.24 -8.00 -9.83
CA LEU A 112 30.52 -7.37 -10.14
C LEU A 112 31.59 -7.81 -9.15
N ASP A 113 32.81 -8.03 -9.70
CA ASP A 113 34.04 -8.07 -8.94
C ASP A 113 35.08 -7.14 -9.59
N MET A 114 36.10 -6.68 -8.86
CA MET A 114 37.05 -5.73 -9.40
C MET A 114 38.40 -5.73 -8.71
N VAL A 115 39.42 -5.25 -9.45
CA VAL A 115 40.77 -5.06 -8.92
C VAL A 115 41.41 -3.81 -9.53
N ASP A 116 42.14 -3.04 -8.74
CA ASP A 116 42.91 -1.90 -9.21
C ASP A 116 44.35 -2.30 -9.62
N ALA A 117 44.86 -1.77 -10.73
CA ALA A 117 46.18 -2.02 -11.25
C ALA A 117 46.89 -0.72 -11.60
N ALA A 118 48.16 -0.60 -11.22
CA ALA A 118 49.01 0.50 -11.63
C ALA A 118 49.84 0.08 -12.84
N GLY A 119 49.65 0.73 -13.97
CA GLY A 119 50.49 0.59 -15.18
C GLY A 119 51.69 1.55 -15.22
N PRO A 120 52.62 1.37 -16.20
CA PRO A 120 52.48 0.40 -17.28
C PRO A 120 52.86 -1.05 -16.83
N LEU A 121 52.05 -2.04 -17.23
CA LEU A 121 52.34 -3.45 -17.09
C LEU A 121 52.26 -4.11 -18.47
N THR A 122 53.28 -4.90 -18.82
CA THR A 122 53.28 -5.72 -20.04
C THR A 122 53.07 -7.18 -19.63
N GLY A 123 52.03 -7.82 -20.16
CA GLY A 123 51.68 -9.17 -19.82
C GLY A 123 51.36 -9.39 -18.33
N GLY A 124 50.76 -8.40 -17.69
CA GLY A 124 50.35 -8.50 -16.29
C GLY A 124 49.33 -9.63 -16.11
N ALA A 125 49.51 -10.48 -15.05
CA ALA A 125 48.63 -11.59 -14.78
C ALA A 125 47.81 -11.35 -13.51
N PHE A 126 46.47 -11.53 -13.60
CA PHE A 126 45.53 -11.28 -12.52
C PHE A 126 44.69 -12.55 -12.27
N SER A 127 44.44 -12.88 -10.99
CA SER A 127 43.55 -13.95 -10.62
C SER A 127 42.12 -13.62 -11.03
N LEU A 128 41.39 -14.61 -11.56
CA LEU A 128 39.96 -14.46 -11.75
C LEU A 128 39.22 -14.50 -10.41
N PRO A 129 38.08 -13.82 -10.29
CA PRO A 129 37.22 -13.91 -9.11
C PRO A 129 36.77 -15.35 -8.85
N GLY A 130 36.56 -15.69 -7.59
CA GLY A 130 35.93 -16.96 -7.24
C GLY A 130 34.50 -17.02 -7.78
N HIS A 131 34.17 -18.14 -8.46
CA HIS A 131 32.85 -18.38 -9.03
C HIS A 131 32.47 -19.86 -8.94
N THR A 132 31.15 -20.15 -8.97
CA THR A 132 30.62 -21.51 -9.03
C THR A 132 30.60 -22.00 -10.49
N GLU A 133 30.30 -23.27 -10.69
CA GLU A 133 30.15 -23.84 -12.05
C GLU A 133 28.99 -23.22 -12.84
N ASN A 134 28.01 -22.66 -12.14
CA ASN A 134 26.82 -22.02 -12.71
C ASN A 134 27.05 -20.53 -13.06
N GLU A 135 28.10 -19.92 -12.52
CA GLU A 135 28.47 -18.53 -12.79
C GLU A 135 29.41 -18.44 -14.01
N LYS A 136 29.18 -17.42 -14.84
CA LYS A 136 30.00 -17.18 -16.04
C LYS A 136 30.44 -15.74 -16.09
N ILE A 137 31.72 -15.50 -16.37
CA ILE A 137 32.23 -14.19 -16.73
C ILE A 137 31.64 -13.83 -18.11
N VAL A 138 30.90 -12.74 -18.19
CA VAL A 138 30.25 -12.26 -19.42
C VAL A 138 30.99 -11.06 -20.03
N GLN A 139 31.78 -10.34 -19.22
CA GLN A 139 32.59 -9.21 -19.65
C GLN A 139 33.76 -8.95 -18.70
N ILE A 140 34.91 -8.64 -19.21
CA ILE A 140 36.04 -8.05 -18.46
C ILE A 140 36.39 -6.73 -19.12
N SER A 141 36.27 -5.64 -18.37
CA SER A 141 36.55 -4.28 -18.86
C SER A 141 37.49 -3.56 -17.91
N ALA A 142 38.35 -2.71 -18.42
CA ALA A 142 39.16 -1.81 -17.57
C ALA A 142 38.92 -0.36 -17.94
N PHE A 143 38.78 0.48 -16.92
CA PHE A 143 38.70 1.93 -17.04
C PHE A 143 39.81 2.60 -16.26
N ARG A 144 40.26 3.76 -16.76
CA ARG A 144 41.20 4.61 -16.07
C ARG A 144 40.52 5.22 -14.84
N ARG A 145 41.30 5.34 -13.72
CA ARG A 145 40.81 5.93 -12.47
C ARG A 145 41.32 7.34 -12.31
N ASP A 146 40.41 8.25 -11.93
CA ASP A 146 40.77 9.56 -11.38
C ASP A 146 41.01 9.38 -9.87
N LEU A 147 42.23 9.71 -9.45
CA LEU A 147 42.65 9.54 -8.05
C LEU A 147 42.04 10.59 -7.12
N ASP A 148 41.62 11.73 -7.65
CA ASP A 148 41.03 12.81 -6.86
C ASP A 148 39.52 12.56 -6.59
N SER A 149 38.77 12.24 -7.62
CA SER A 149 37.32 11.93 -7.49
C SER A 149 37.04 10.49 -7.10
N GLY A 150 37.95 9.57 -7.39
CA GLY A 150 37.73 8.14 -7.26
C GLY A 150 36.83 7.53 -8.33
N ASN A 151 36.41 8.29 -9.35
CA ASN A 151 35.60 7.78 -10.46
C ASN A 151 36.47 7.09 -11.53
N SER A 152 35.86 6.23 -12.31
CA SER A 152 36.41 5.77 -13.58
C SER A 152 36.05 6.72 -14.71
N TYR A 153 36.88 6.79 -15.76
CA TYR A 153 36.65 7.70 -16.90
C TYR A 153 37.29 7.20 -18.18
N GLY A 154 36.93 7.81 -19.29
CA GLY A 154 37.51 7.56 -20.62
C GLY A 154 36.98 6.28 -21.27
N GLU A 155 37.70 5.83 -22.30
CA GLU A 155 37.32 4.63 -23.05
C GLU A 155 37.68 3.35 -22.28
N ALA A 156 36.79 2.36 -22.35
CA ALA A 156 36.97 1.04 -21.77
C ALA A 156 37.96 0.21 -22.61
N LEU A 157 38.92 -0.44 -21.96
CA LEU A 157 39.65 -1.57 -22.54
C LEU A 157 38.79 -2.81 -22.45
N ASP A 158 38.66 -3.55 -23.55
CA ASP A 158 38.04 -4.89 -23.54
C ASP A 158 39.12 -5.93 -23.25
N LEU A 159 38.99 -6.65 -22.15
CA LEU A 159 39.94 -7.67 -21.72
C LEU A 159 39.32 -9.07 -21.69
N THR A 160 38.10 -9.21 -22.23
CA THR A 160 37.30 -10.47 -22.12
C THR A 160 38.01 -11.66 -22.74
N ASP A 161 38.67 -11.47 -23.90
CA ASP A 161 39.40 -12.52 -24.59
C ASP A 161 40.84 -12.73 -24.08
N CYS A 162 41.24 -12.02 -23.02
CA CYS A 162 42.61 -12.09 -22.47
C CYS A 162 42.73 -13.16 -21.35
N VAL A 163 41.73 -14.02 -21.16
CA VAL A 163 41.79 -15.09 -20.18
C VAL A 163 42.57 -16.28 -20.72
N GLN A 164 43.62 -16.69 -20.00
CA GLN A 164 44.49 -17.80 -20.36
C GLN A 164 44.79 -18.65 -19.10
N ASP A 165 44.63 -19.95 -19.20
CA ASP A 165 44.94 -20.88 -18.11
C ASP A 165 44.34 -20.48 -16.73
N GLY A 166 43.17 -19.90 -16.71
CA GLY A 166 42.47 -19.46 -15.48
C GLY A 166 43.00 -18.16 -14.89
N LEU A 167 43.79 -17.39 -15.65
CA LEU A 167 44.28 -16.04 -15.33
C LEU A 167 43.88 -15.05 -16.41
N LEU A 168 43.57 -13.81 -16.00
CA LEU A 168 43.55 -12.69 -16.95
C LEU A 168 44.98 -12.26 -17.21
N VAL A 169 45.45 -12.31 -18.47
CA VAL A 169 46.78 -11.86 -18.87
C VAL A 169 46.64 -10.71 -19.85
N ALA A 170 47.02 -9.48 -19.42
CA ALA A 170 46.79 -8.28 -20.22
C ALA A 170 47.87 -7.23 -20.04
N ASP A 171 48.01 -6.39 -21.06
CA ASP A 171 48.80 -5.16 -20.97
C ASP A 171 47.94 -4.06 -20.35
N ILE A 172 48.48 -3.39 -19.29
CA ILE A 172 47.81 -2.26 -18.64
C ILE A 172 48.61 -1.01 -18.98
N PRO A 173 48.01 0.02 -19.64
CA PRO A 173 48.68 1.26 -19.99
C PRO A 173 49.14 2.06 -18.76
N ASP A 174 49.96 3.11 -18.98
CA ASP A 174 50.37 4.01 -17.93
C ASP A 174 49.19 4.61 -17.16
N GLY A 175 49.30 4.74 -15.84
CA GLY A 175 48.31 5.26 -14.92
C GLY A 175 47.64 4.19 -14.04
N VAL A 176 46.62 4.58 -13.32
CA VAL A 176 45.83 3.67 -12.47
C VAL A 176 44.57 3.28 -13.20
N TRP A 177 44.32 1.98 -13.23
CA TRP A 177 43.20 1.35 -13.92
C TRP A 177 42.41 0.46 -12.95
N ARG A 178 41.09 0.44 -13.10
CA ARG A 178 40.25 -0.54 -12.45
C ARG A 178 39.76 -1.56 -13.45
N ILE A 179 40.05 -2.84 -13.19
CA ILE A 179 39.61 -3.98 -13.97
C ILE A 179 38.36 -4.51 -13.32
N TYR A 180 37.30 -4.64 -14.09
CA TYR A 180 35.98 -5.09 -13.67
C TYR A 180 35.69 -6.44 -14.29
N TYR A 181 35.23 -7.39 -13.47
CA TYR A 181 34.74 -8.70 -13.89
C TYR A 181 33.21 -8.72 -13.69
N VAL A 182 32.46 -8.69 -14.79
CA VAL A 182 31.00 -8.80 -14.77
C VAL A 182 30.64 -10.27 -14.98
N MET A 183 29.86 -10.85 -14.08
CA MET A 183 29.53 -12.26 -14.07
C MET A 183 28.04 -12.48 -13.88
N THR A 184 27.50 -13.57 -14.50
CA THR A 184 26.19 -14.06 -14.12
C THR A 184 26.24 -14.65 -12.72
N THR A 185 25.12 -14.61 -12.01
CA THR A 185 25.00 -15.23 -10.68
C THR A 185 24.48 -16.65 -10.77
N ASP A 186 24.82 -17.43 -9.75
CA ASP A 186 24.17 -18.73 -9.52
C ASP A 186 22.77 -18.47 -8.92
N PRO A 187 21.69 -18.96 -9.55
CA PRO A 187 20.33 -18.83 -9.00
C PRO A 187 20.18 -19.35 -7.56
N GLU A 188 20.96 -20.35 -7.17
CA GLU A 188 20.94 -20.93 -5.80
C GLU A 188 21.37 -19.91 -4.71
N ARG A 189 22.03 -18.82 -5.09
CA ARG A 189 22.44 -17.76 -4.15
C ARG A 189 21.28 -16.83 -3.71
N HIS A 190 20.14 -16.89 -4.37
CA HIS A 190 19.07 -15.91 -4.20
C HIS A 190 17.98 -16.29 -3.19
N GLY A 191 18.20 -17.31 -2.36
CA GLY A 191 17.22 -17.72 -1.35
C GLY A 191 15.87 -18.11 -1.99
N LEU A 192 14.77 -17.47 -1.56
CA LEU A 192 13.43 -17.73 -2.09
C LEU A 192 13.30 -17.49 -3.60
N PHE A 193 14.01 -16.51 -4.13
CA PHE A 193 13.93 -16.11 -5.53
C PHE A 193 14.91 -16.86 -6.45
N GLY A 194 15.69 -17.82 -5.95
CA GLY A 194 16.64 -18.59 -6.76
C GLY A 194 15.97 -19.47 -7.80
N LYS A 195 14.73 -19.86 -7.55
CA LYS A 195 13.91 -20.66 -8.47
C LYS A 195 12.59 -19.94 -8.77
N TYR A 196 12.73 -18.76 -9.32
CA TYR A 196 11.68 -17.79 -9.58
C TYR A 196 11.70 -17.41 -11.06
N ILE A 197 10.55 -17.07 -11.64
CA ILE A 197 10.51 -16.59 -13.03
C ILE A 197 11.26 -15.27 -13.18
N THR A 198 11.71 -14.98 -14.41
CA THR A 198 12.10 -13.62 -14.72
C THR A 198 10.94 -12.84 -15.34
N MET A 199 10.54 -11.74 -14.72
CA MET A 199 9.47 -10.87 -15.22
C MET A 199 9.82 -10.23 -16.58
N MET A 200 11.10 -10.29 -16.98
CA MET A 200 11.60 -9.69 -18.22
C MET A 200 11.47 -10.61 -19.44
N SER A 201 11.20 -11.89 -19.24
CA SER A 201 11.08 -12.86 -20.33
C SER A 201 9.61 -13.24 -20.58
N LYS A 202 9.18 -13.07 -21.82
CA LYS A 202 7.83 -13.47 -22.25
C LYS A 202 7.56 -14.95 -22.01
N ASP A 203 8.54 -15.81 -22.29
CA ASP A 203 8.38 -17.27 -22.17
C ASP A 203 8.37 -17.70 -20.69
N SER A 204 9.14 -17.03 -19.85
CA SER A 204 9.14 -17.25 -18.41
C SER A 204 7.79 -16.88 -17.79
N CYS A 205 7.24 -15.72 -18.13
CA CYS A 205 5.90 -15.32 -17.68
C CYS A 205 4.79 -16.21 -18.27
N ARG A 206 4.94 -16.67 -19.53
CA ARG A 206 4.01 -17.65 -20.12
C ARG A 206 4.06 -18.99 -19.38
N HIS A 207 5.22 -19.39 -18.88
CA HIS A 207 5.33 -20.60 -18.06
C HIS A 207 4.51 -20.49 -16.76
N LEU A 208 4.55 -19.35 -16.06
CA LEU A 208 3.65 -19.08 -14.93
C LEU A 208 2.18 -19.23 -15.31
N ILE A 209 1.75 -18.60 -16.40
CA ILE A 209 0.37 -18.71 -16.90
C ILE A 209 -0.01 -20.18 -17.14
N ASN A 210 0.87 -20.97 -17.73
CA ASN A 210 0.59 -22.38 -18.01
C ASN A 210 0.49 -23.23 -16.74
N GLU A 211 1.30 -22.94 -15.72
CA GLU A 211 1.31 -23.69 -14.47
C GLU A 211 0.17 -23.34 -13.52
N THR A 212 -0.45 -22.18 -13.69
CA THR A 212 -1.51 -21.67 -12.80
C THR A 212 -2.80 -21.35 -13.54
N HIS A 213 -2.82 -20.34 -14.37
CA HIS A 213 -4.03 -19.80 -15.02
C HIS A 213 -4.70 -20.79 -15.97
N GLU A 214 -3.93 -21.42 -16.86
CA GLU A 214 -4.45 -22.41 -17.81
C GLU A 214 -5.05 -23.61 -17.08
N LYS A 215 -4.38 -24.10 -16.04
CA LYS A 215 -4.89 -25.23 -15.23
C LYS A 215 -6.20 -24.87 -14.51
N MET A 216 -6.30 -23.65 -13.97
CA MET A 216 -7.55 -23.16 -13.40
C MET A 216 -8.67 -23.09 -14.43
N TYR A 217 -8.37 -22.62 -15.63
CA TYR A 217 -9.35 -22.56 -16.73
C TYR A 217 -9.78 -23.94 -17.19
N GLU A 218 -8.85 -24.89 -17.33
CA GLU A 218 -9.15 -26.29 -17.70
C GLU A 218 -10.17 -26.93 -16.75
N HIS A 219 -10.07 -26.64 -15.44
CA HIS A 219 -10.95 -27.22 -14.42
C HIS A 219 -12.26 -26.44 -14.24
N PHE A 220 -12.25 -25.11 -14.43
CA PHE A 220 -13.34 -24.24 -13.97
C PHE A 220 -13.84 -23.22 -15.00
N ALA A 221 -13.64 -23.47 -16.30
CA ALA A 221 -14.07 -22.55 -17.38
C ALA A 221 -15.52 -22.07 -17.25
N ASP A 222 -16.45 -22.92 -16.81
CA ASP A 222 -17.88 -22.59 -16.65
C ASP A 222 -18.16 -21.53 -15.56
N TYR A 223 -17.19 -21.27 -14.65
CA TYR A 223 -17.30 -20.24 -13.61
C TYR A 223 -16.67 -18.91 -14.01
N PHE A 224 -15.82 -18.89 -15.06
CA PHE A 224 -15.10 -17.69 -15.48
C PHE A 224 -16.07 -16.60 -15.95
N GLY A 225 -15.85 -15.37 -15.52
CA GLY A 225 -16.69 -14.21 -15.83
C GLY A 225 -18.01 -14.14 -15.06
N ASN A 226 -18.32 -15.15 -14.25
CA ASN A 226 -19.51 -15.15 -13.38
C ASN A 226 -19.13 -15.31 -11.90
N THR A 227 -19.01 -16.52 -11.37
CA THR A 227 -18.63 -16.76 -9.97
C THR A 227 -17.13 -16.57 -9.75
N PHE A 228 -16.30 -17.02 -10.70
CA PHE A 228 -14.86 -16.74 -10.66
C PHE A 228 -14.60 -15.37 -11.29
N ALA A 229 -14.05 -14.47 -10.49
CA ALA A 229 -13.86 -13.05 -10.85
C ALA A 229 -12.52 -12.79 -11.53
N GLY A 230 -11.47 -13.52 -11.13
CA GLY A 230 -10.13 -13.32 -11.66
C GLY A 230 -9.00 -13.70 -10.71
N PHE A 231 -7.82 -13.19 -11.02
CA PHE A 231 -6.61 -13.50 -10.31
C PHE A 231 -6.05 -12.29 -9.55
N PHE A 232 -5.47 -12.57 -8.40
CA PHE A 232 -4.79 -11.61 -7.54
C PHE A 232 -3.30 -11.96 -7.52
N SER A 233 -2.46 -11.02 -7.98
CA SER A 233 -1.01 -11.15 -7.97
C SER A 233 -0.47 -10.58 -6.66
N ASP A 234 0.23 -11.40 -5.91
CA ASP A 234 0.71 -11.10 -4.57
C ASP A 234 2.24 -10.92 -4.59
N GLU A 235 2.68 -9.67 -4.38
CA GLU A 235 4.08 -9.28 -4.21
C GLU A 235 5.08 -9.79 -5.29
N PRO A 236 4.80 -9.71 -6.59
CA PRO A 236 5.81 -10.04 -7.58
C PRO A 236 7.03 -9.11 -7.44
N ALA A 237 8.24 -9.65 -7.60
CA ALA A 237 9.49 -8.90 -7.40
C ALA A 237 10.56 -9.32 -8.40
N PHE A 238 11.62 -8.50 -8.57
CA PHE A 238 12.80 -8.94 -9.33
C PHE A 238 13.60 -10.03 -8.63
N GLY A 239 13.59 -10.02 -7.30
CA GLY A 239 14.25 -11.03 -6.49
C GLY A 239 15.78 -11.06 -6.59
N ASN A 240 16.41 -9.99 -7.08
CA ASN A 240 17.85 -9.88 -7.29
C ASN A 240 18.62 -9.47 -6.01
N CYS A 241 18.32 -10.09 -4.88
CA CYS A 241 18.90 -9.76 -3.58
C CYS A 241 19.50 -10.96 -2.87
N ASP A 242 20.52 -10.71 -2.04
CA ASP A 242 21.11 -11.70 -1.16
C ASP A 242 20.25 -11.95 0.07
N GLY A 243 19.67 -13.15 0.17
CA GLY A 243 18.88 -13.56 1.32
C GLY A 243 17.49 -12.94 1.40
N GLN A 244 16.67 -13.51 2.27
CA GLN A 244 15.24 -13.26 2.31
C GLN A 244 14.86 -11.90 2.94
N TYR A 245 15.57 -11.43 3.95
CA TYR A 245 15.19 -10.24 4.73
C TYR A 245 16.39 -9.41 5.21
N GLY A 246 17.47 -9.35 4.45
CA GLY A 246 18.63 -8.54 4.82
C GLY A 246 18.41 -7.04 4.56
N PRO A 247 19.12 -6.15 5.25
CA PRO A 247 19.03 -4.70 4.99
C PRO A 247 19.40 -4.31 3.57
N ASN A 248 20.07 -5.20 2.85
CA ASN A 248 20.46 -5.03 1.46
C ASN A 248 19.41 -5.54 0.45
N ALA A 249 18.33 -6.16 0.90
CA ALA A 249 17.30 -6.73 0.02
C ALA A 249 16.34 -5.69 -0.56
N TYR A 250 16.14 -4.59 0.15
CA TYR A 250 15.05 -3.65 -0.12
C TYR A 250 15.43 -2.41 -0.88
N ASN A 251 16.71 -2.08 -1.00
CA ASN A 251 17.14 -0.78 -1.47
C ASN A 251 18.25 -0.88 -2.52
N LEU A 252 17.98 -1.62 -3.60
CA LEU A 252 18.95 -1.89 -4.64
C LEU A 252 18.91 -0.78 -5.69
N ARG A 253 19.76 0.23 -5.50
CA ARG A 253 20.00 1.32 -6.47
C ARG A 253 21.17 0.96 -7.38
N LEU A 254 21.11 1.44 -8.61
CA LEU A 254 22.30 1.48 -9.47
C LEU A 254 23.38 2.37 -8.86
N GLY A 255 24.65 2.08 -9.15
CA GLY A 255 25.79 2.77 -8.53
C GLY A 255 26.21 2.20 -7.16
N MET A 256 25.81 0.96 -6.82
CA MET A 256 26.19 0.26 -5.59
C MET A 256 26.99 -0.99 -5.94
N ILE A 257 28.28 -1.02 -5.53
CA ILE A 257 29.27 -2.02 -5.98
C ILE A 257 28.92 -3.46 -5.56
N ASP A 258 28.33 -3.64 -4.39
CA ASP A 258 28.04 -4.94 -3.78
C ASP A 258 26.64 -5.50 -4.13
N LYS A 259 25.99 -4.97 -5.14
CA LYS A 259 24.62 -5.36 -5.52
C LYS A 259 24.62 -6.21 -6.77
N MET A 260 23.52 -6.99 -6.92
CA MET A 260 23.24 -7.74 -8.13
C MET A 260 22.15 -7.04 -8.93
N PHE A 261 22.17 -7.18 -10.26
CA PHE A 261 21.16 -6.54 -11.11
C PHE A 261 20.55 -7.56 -12.08
N PRO A 262 19.21 -7.49 -12.35
CA PRO A 262 18.52 -8.39 -13.25
C PRO A 262 19.17 -8.47 -14.63
N TRP A 263 19.22 -9.67 -15.22
CA TRP A 263 19.85 -9.89 -16.51
C TRP A 263 19.10 -10.90 -17.36
N TRP A 264 19.17 -10.70 -18.67
CA TRP A 264 18.68 -11.68 -19.63
C TRP A 264 19.60 -11.76 -20.86
N HIS A 265 19.60 -12.91 -21.51
CA HIS A 265 20.60 -13.20 -22.56
C HIS A 265 20.54 -12.28 -23.78
N ASP A 266 19.43 -11.64 -24.09
CA ASP A 266 19.27 -10.71 -25.23
C ASP A 266 19.50 -9.22 -24.86
N PHE A 267 19.90 -8.95 -23.61
CA PHE A 267 20.16 -7.58 -23.13
C PHE A 267 21.26 -6.86 -23.88
N PRO A 268 22.38 -7.50 -24.31
CA PRO A 268 23.39 -6.79 -25.09
C PRO A 268 22.81 -6.08 -26.33
N GLN A 269 21.96 -6.78 -27.08
CA GLN A 269 21.34 -6.23 -28.30
C GLN A 269 20.32 -5.14 -27.97
N ARG A 270 19.44 -5.37 -26.99
CA ARG A 270 18.40 -4.41 -26.58
C ARG A 270 18.96 -3.14 -25.95
N LEU A 271 20.02 -3.26 -25.16
CA LEU A 271 20.70 -2.09 -24.58
C LEU A 271 21.43 -1.31 -25.66
N ALA A 272 22.07 -2.00 -26.64
CA ALA A 272 22.69 -1.35 -27.78
C ALA A 272 21.69 -0.50 -28.58
N GLU A 273 20.49 -1.03 -28.82
CA GLU A 273 19.39 -0.28 -29.48
C GLU A 273 19.01 0.97 -28.67
N LYS A 274 18.81 0.83 -27.35
CA LYS A 274 18.45 1.97 -26.48
C LYS A 274 19.56 3.00 -26.34
N CYS A 275 20.83 2.57 -26.38
CA CYS A 275 21.98 3.46 -26.28
C CYS A 275 22.44 4.00 -27.65
N ASN A 276 21.81 3.64 -28.76
CA ASN A 276 22.28 3.97 -30.11
C ASN A 276 23.74 3.55 -30.34
N SER A 277 24.09 2.33 -29.92
CA SER A 277 25.47 1.82 -29.85
C SER A 277 25.55 0.38 -30.39
N THR A 278 26.69 -0.30 -30.22
CA THR A 278 26.83 -1.71 -30.55
C THR A 278 26.76 -2.57 -29.28
N PRO A 279 26.40 -3.86 -29.39
CA PRO A 279 26.42 -4.78 -28.26
C PRO A 279 27.78 -4.84 -27.55
N GLU A 280 28.87 -4.87 -28.32
CA GLU A 280 30.25 -4.91 -27.79
C GLU A 280 30.59 -3.64 -27.01
N ASP A 281 30.17 -2.46 -27.49
CA ASP A 281 30.43 -1.20 -26.81
C ASP A 281 29.62 -1.09 -25.51
N VAL A 282 28.35 -1.50 -25.51
CA VAL A 282 27.51 -1.51 -24.31
C VAL A 282 28.04 -2.50 -23.28
N MET A 283 28.48 -3.69 -23.68
CA MET A 283 29.03 -4.68 -22.76
C MET A 283 30.27 -4.16 -22.04
N LYS A 284 31.21 -3.50 -22.74
CA LYS A 284 32.35 -2.88 -22.10
C LYS A 284 32.00 -1.85 -21.04
N LYS A 285 30.85 -1.18 -21.18
CA LYS A 285 30.37 -0.12 -20.29
C LYS A 285 29.54 -0.63 -19.11
N LEU A 286 29.17 -1.93 -19.06
CA LEU A 286 28.34 -2.51 -17.98
C LEU A 286 28.81 -2.17 -16.56
N PRO A 287 30.12 -2.05 -16.25
CA PRO A 287 30.57 -1.66 -14.91
C PRO A 287 29.96 -0.37 -14.37
N ALA A 288 29.53 0.54 -15.28
CA ALA A 288 28.84 1.78 -14.90
C ALA A 288 27.48 1.57 -14.18
N LEU A 289 26.91 0.35 -14.22
CA LEU A 289 25.74 0.01 -13.41
C LEU A 289 26.07 -0.03 -11.91
N TRP A 290 27.31 -0.34 -11.54
CA TRP A 290 27.78 -0.48 -10.15
C TRP A 290 28.67 0.65 -9.67
N ASP A 291 29.61 1.09 -10.51
CA ASP A 291 30.57 2.14 -10.16
C ASP A 291 30.30 3.41 -10.95
N SER A 292 30.89 4.52 -10.54
CA SER A 292 30.78 5.77 -11.26
C SER A 292 31.81 5.79 -12.39
N VAL A 293 31.33 5.85 -13.64
CA VAL A 293 32.11 6.06 -14.84
C VAL A 293 31.63 7.38 -15.47
N ASP A 294 32.53 8.40 -15.48
CA ASP A 294 32.15 9.71 -15.95
C ASP A 294 31.68 9.65 -17.41
N GLU A 295 30.69 10.45 -17.76
CA GLU A 295 30.02 10.53 -19.07
C GLU A 295 29.24 9.28 -19.49
N VAL A 296 29.33 8.15 -18.77
CA VAL A 296 28.69 6.89 -19.12
C VAL A 296 27.54 6.53 -18.16
N SER A 297 27.77 6.72 -16.85
CA SER A 297 26.89 6.17 -15.82
C SER A 297 25.43 6.62 -15.96
N ALA A 298 25.17 7.88 -16.22
CA ALA A 298 23.82 8.41 -16.31
C ALA A 298 23.04 7.79 -17.48
N SER A 299 23.61 7.81 -18.68
CA SER A 299 22.95 7.31 -19.90
C SER A 299 22.74 5.80 -19.86
N LEU A 300 23.77 5.04 -19.41
CA LEU A 300 23.65 3.57 -19.34
C LEU A 300 22.65 3.12 -18.26
N ARG A 301 22.69 3.74 -17.08
CA ARG A 301 21.75 3.42 -16.00
C ARG A 301 20.31 3.72 -16.37
N LEU A 302 20.07 4.87 -17.02
CA LEU A 302 18.76 5.23 -17.55
C LEU A 302 18.29 4.19 -18.58
N ALA A 303 19.11 3.85 -19.58
CA ALA A 303 18.78 2.88 -20.62
C ALA A 303 18.52 1.48 -20.05
N TYR A 304 19.32 1.06 -19.06
CA TYR A 304 19.18 -0.23 -18.40
C TYR A 304 17.85 -0.34 -17.63
N MET A 305 17.54 0.62 -16.75
CA MET A 305 16.29 0.58 -15.97
C MET A 305 15.06 0.78 -16.85
N ASP A 306 15.17 1.62 -17.90
CA ASP A 306 14.11 1.77 -18.88
C ASP A 306 13.82 0.43 -19.59
N LEU A 307 14.86 -0.32 -19.99
CA LEU A 307 14.70 -1.65 -20.58
C LEU A 307 14.08 -2.66 -19.61
N VAL A 308 14.63 -2.78 -18.41
CA VAL A 308 14.19 -3.76 -17.40
C VAL A 308 12.72 -3.56 -17.04
N THR A 309 12.31 -2.33 -16.79
CA THR A 309 10.94 -2.01 -16.38
C THR A 309 9.95 -2.04 -17.55
N GLU A 310 10.37 -1.71 -18.77
CA GLU A 310 9.56 -1.90 -19.98
C GLU A 310 9.28 -3.38 -20.26
N LEU A 311 10.27 -4.25 -20.05
CA LEU A 311 10.10 -5.70 -20.21
C LEU A 311 9.18 -6.29 -19.15
N TRP A 312 9.28 -5.84 -17.91
CA TRP A 312 8.29 -6.21 -16.86
C TRP A 312 6.87 -5.85 -17.30
N GLN A 313 6.66 -4.60 -17.73
CA GLN A 313 5.36 -4.15 -18.22
C GLN A 313 4.81 -5.08 -19.30
N LYS A 314 5.59 -5.28 -20.39
CA LYS A 314 5.13 -6.00 -21.58
C LYS A 314 4.97 -7.51 -21.36
N ASN A 315 5.95 -8.11 -20.70
CA ASN A 315 6.05 -9.56 -20.61
C ASN A 315 5.34 -10.16 -19.41
N PHE A 316 5.27 -9.43 -18.30
CA PHE A 316 4.53 -9.87 -17.10
C PHE A 316 3.16 -9.20 -17.03
N SER A 317 3.10 -7.93 -16.70
CA SER A 317 1.86 -7.22 -16.35
C SER A 317 0.82 -7.27 -17.47
N GLU A 318 1.21 -6.84 -18.70
CA GLU A 318 0.29 -6.81 -19.84
C GLU A 318 -0.05 -8.22 -20.39
N GLN A 319 0.88 -9.17 -20.30
CA GLN A 319 0.63 -10.54 -20.73
C GLN A 319 -0.40 -11.25 -19.83
N LEU A 320 -0.28 -11.11 -18.51
CA LEU A 320 -1.27 -11.64 -17.56
C LEU A 320 -2.63 -10.95 -17.72
N GLY A 321 -2.63 -9.62 -17.78
CA GLY A 321 -3.86 -8.84 -17.97
C GLY A 321 -4.61 -9.25 -19.24
N LYS A 322 -3.90 -9.35 -20.36
CA LYS A 322 -4.48 -9.78 -21.63
C LYS A 322 -5.04 -11.20 -21.59
N TRP A 323 -4.32 -12.14 -20.98
CA TRP A 323 -4.83 -13.51 -20.80
C TRP A 323 -6.14 -13.50 -20.01
N CYS A 324 -6.22 -12.73 -18.92
CA CYS A 324 -7.43 -12.60 -18.12
C CYS A 324 -8.60 -12.01 -18.91
N GLU A 325 -8.35 -10.94 -19.70
CA GLU A 325 -9.37 -10.35 -20.59
C GLU A 325 -9.91 -11.36 -21.61
N GLU A 326 -9.04 -12.13 -22.26
CA GLU A 326 -9.40 -13.16 -23.24
C GLU A 326 -10.25 -14.28 -22.62
N HIS A 327 -10.18 -14.47 -21.29
CA HIS A 327 -10.95 -15.47 -20.53
C HIS A 327 -12.10 -14.86 -19.70
N ASN A 328 -12.48 -13.58 -19.93
CA ASN A 328 -13.57 -12.85 -19.27
C ASN A 328 -13.41 -12.75 -17.75
N VAL A 329 -12.20 -12.66 -17.25
CA VAL A 329 -11.86 -12.44 -15.83
C VAL A 329 -10.94 -11.23 -15.70
N GLU A 330 -10.74 -10.74 -14.49
CA GLU A 330 -9.86 -9.60 -14.23
C GLU A 330 -8.54 -10.05 -13.60
N TYR A 331 -7.51 -9.22 -13.76
CA TYR A 331 -6.20 -9.33 -13.14
C TYR A 331 -6.01 -8.15 -12.21
N ILE A 332 -5.76 -8.40 -10.93
CA ILE A 332 -5.53 -7.40 -9.88
C ILE A 332 -4.35 -7.83 -9.00
N GLY A 333 -3.90 -6.99 -8.09
CA GLY A 333 -2.82 -7.31 -7.15
C GLY A 333 -2.05 -6.07 -6.74
N HIS A 334 -0.87 -6.27 -6.17
CA HIS A 334 0.04 -5.21 -5.75
C HIS A 334 1.50 -5.66 -5.87
N ASN A 335 2.44 -4.70 -5.72
CA ASN A 335 3.86 -4.99 -5.60
C ASN A 335 4.25 -5.09 -4.11
N LEU A 336 5.50 -5.47 -3.83
CA LEU A 336 6.03 -5.44 -2.47
C LEU A 336 6.37 -4.00 -2.06
N GLU A 337 5.77 -3.48 -1.00
CA GLU A 337 5.93 -2.11 -0.51
C GLU A 337 7.03 -1.95 0.54
N ASP A 338 7.67 -3.00 0.93
CA ASP A 338 8.65 -3.03 2.03
C ASP A 338 9.94 -2.22 1.77
N ALA A 339 10.15 -1.77 0.52
CA ALA A 339 11.35 -1.05 0.11
C ALA A 339 11.29 0.48 0.32
N ASP A 340 10.19 1.05 0.77
CA ASP A 340 9.93 2.49 0.83
C ASP A 340 10.10 3.21 -0.53
N ALA A 341 10.19 2.47 -1.64
CA ALA A 341 10.35 3.02 -2.98
C ALA A 341 10.08 1.97 -4.06
N HIS A 342 9.20 2.28 -5.00
CA HIS A 342 8.94 1.42 -6.16
C HIS A 342 9.87 1.64 -7.36
N MET A 343 10.80 2.61 -7.27
CA MET A 343 11.73 2.96 -8.34
C MET A 343 12.98 2.07 -8.40
N ARG A 344 13.08 1.05 -7.55
CA ARG A 344 14.28 0.24 -7.34
C ARG A 344 14.04 -1.22 -7.61
N THR A 345 15.13 -1.97 -7.82
CA THR A 345 15.10 -3.42 -7.95
C THR A 345 15.24 -4.11 -6.58
N GLY A 346 15.57 -5.38 -6.54
CA GLY A 346 15.58 -6.19 -5.32
C GLY A 346 14.21 -6.80 -5.09
N TRP A 347 13.58 -6.43 -4.00
CA TRP A 347 12.18 -6.76 -3.72
C TRP A 347 11.21 -5.76 -4.37
N GLY A 348 11.73 -4.71 -5.03
CA GLY A 348 10.93 -3.75 -5.75
C GLY A 348 10.61 -4.18 -7.18
N CYS A 349 9.82 -3.35 -7.85
CA CYS A 349 9.37 -3.53 -9.23
C CYS A 349 10.08 -2.61 -10.24
N GLY A 350 11.00 -1.76 -9.79
CA GLY A 350 11.74 -0.81 -10.63
C GLY A 350 10.95 0.41 -11.11
N HIS A 351 9.64 0.28 -11.31
CA HIS A 351 8.76 1.37 -11.74
C HIS A 351 7.29 1.05 -11.46
N TYR A 352 6.67 1.77 -10.55
CA TYR A 352 5.29 1.48 -10.11
C TYR A 352 4.29 1.44 -11.27
N PHE A 353 4.22 2.50 -12.08
CA PHE A 353 3.22 2.61 -13.15
C PHE A 353 3.35 1.52 -14.22
N ARG A 354 4.58 1.14 -14.56
CA ARG A 354 4.85 0.09 -15.57
C ARG A 354 4.51 -1.30 -15.04
N SER A 355 4.89 -1.58 -13.80
CA SER A 355 4.65 -2.91 -13.21
C SER A 355 3.17 -3.26 -13.09
N MET A 356 2.31 -2.26 -12.95
CA MET A 356 0.87 -2.43 -12.77
C MET A 356 0.05 -2.19 -14.05
N LYS A 357 0.68 -1.82 -15.18
CA LYS A 357 -0.03 -1.32 -16.38
C LYS A 357 -1.07 -2.28 -16.95
N GLY A 358 -0.85 -3.58 -16.88
CA GLY A 358 -1.78 -4.61 -17.37
C GLY A 358 -2.88 -5.00 -16.38
N GLN A 359 -2.85 -4.50 -15.17
CA GLN A 359 -3.88 -4.81 -14.17
C GLN A 359 -5.18 -4.04 -14.43
N HIS A 360 -6.32 -4.61 -14.01
CA HIS A 360 -7.65 -4.00 -14.13
C HIS A 360 -7.98 -3.05 -12.97
N MET A 361 -7.18 -3.06 -11.93
CA MET A 361 -7.16 -2.09 -10.82
C MET A 361 -5.70 -1.83 -10.50
N SER A 362 -5.34 -0.59 -10.20
CA SER A 362 -4.04 -0.34 -9.57
C SER A 362 -4.05 -0.88 -8.14
N GLY A 363 -2.89 -1.28 -7.61
CA GLY A 363 -2.84 -1.86 -6.26
C GLY A 363 -1.66 -1.40 -5.43
N MET A 364 -1.85 -1.44 -4.14
CA MET A 364 -0.83 -1.26 -3.12
C MET A 364 -1.11 -2.15 -1.92
N ASP A 365 -0.14 -2.33 -1.03
CA ASP A 365 -0.31 -2.99 0.24
C ASP A 365 0.05 -2.06 1.42
N ILE A 366 -0.59 -2.29 2.56
CA ILE A 366 -0.24 -1.71 3.85
C ILE A 366 -0.11 -2.82 4.87
N VAL A 367 1.13 -3.14 5.17
CA VAL A 367 1.50 -4.20 6.11
C VAL A 367 2.12 -3.62 7.39
N PHE A 368 2.22 -4.43 8.42
CA PHE A 368 2.83 -4.08 9.71
C PHE A 368 2.29 -2.74 10.26
N GLU A 369 3.16 -1.87 10.76
CA GLU A 369 2.85 -0.52 11.25
C GLU A 369 3.24 0.58 10.26
N GLN A 370 3.26 0.31 8.96
CA GLN A 370 3.61 1.29 7.92
C GLN A 370 2.75 2.55 7.96
N LEU A 371 1.47 2.41 8.35
CA LEU A 371 0.59 3.52 8.70
C LEU A 371 0.27 3.50 10.19
N THR A 372 0.61 4.57 10.89
CA THR A 372 0.29 4.74 12.32
C THR A 372 -0.39 6.09 12.55
N PRO A 373 -1.62 6.12 13.06
CA PRO A 373 -2.32 7.37 13.33
C PRO A 373 -1.50 8.30 14.23
N GLY A 374 -1.30 9.54 13.79
CA GLY A 374 -0.52 10.56 14.53
C GLY A 374 0.99 10.52 14.31
N ILE A 375 1.54 9.56 13.55
CA ILE A 375 2.98 9.41 13.28
C ILE A 375 3.27 9.59 11.78
N SER A 376 2.68 10.59 11.16
CA SER A 376 2.75 10.78 9.71
C SER A 376 3.91 11.66 9.21
N THR A 377 4.82 12.08 10.09
CA THR A 377 5.91 13.02 9.73
C THR A 377 7.28 12.61 10.24
N VAL A 378 7.38 11.47 10.90
CA VAL A 378 8.63 10.92 11.45
C VAL A 378 8.78 9.46 11.06
N ASP A 379 10.00 9.05 10.82
CA ASP A 379 10.30 7.64 10.60
C ASP A 379 10.14 6.86 11.89
N HIS A 380 9.72 5.64 11.80
CA HIS A 380 9.51 4.76 12.95
C HIS A 380 10.13 3.38 12.71
N ALA A 381 10.60 2.76 13.79
CA ALA A 381 11.18 1.43 13.75
C ALA A 381 10.10 0.37 13.84
N MET A 382 10.22 -0.67 13.01
CA MET A 382 9.40 -1.88 13.15
C MET A 382 9.98 -2.80 14.24
N ASN A 383 9.10 -3.41 15.02
CA ASN A 383 9.49 -4.30 16.10
C ASN A 383 10.26 -5.57 15.66
N THR A 384 10.06 -6.01 14.44
CA THR A 384 10.51 -7.35 14.01
C THR A 384 11.84 -7.35 13.27
N ALA A 385 12.30 -6.22 12.74
CA ALA A 385 13.45 -6.21 11.85
C ALA A 385 14.48 -5.11 12.11
N SER A 386 14.39 -4.36 13.19
CA SER A 386 15.25 -3.19 13.46
C SER A 386 15.35 -2.22 12.27
N ARG A 387 14.30 -2.13 11.47
CA ARG A 387 14.21 -1.28 10.28
C ARG A 387 13.53 0.01 10.62
N THR A 388 14.01 1.08 10.01
CA THR A 388 13.31 2.35 9.98
C THR A 388 12.40 2.37 8.75
N ARG A 389 11.16 2.81 8.93
CA ARG A 389 10.20 3.01 7.85
C ARG A 389 9.99 4.48 7.59
N SER A 390 9.96 4.86 6.31
CA SER A 390 9.64 6.20 5.90
C SER A 390 8.15 6.48 6.07
N SER A 391 7.79 7.26 7.10
CA SER A 391 6.40 7.66 7.28
C SER A 391 5.89 8.51 6.13
N THR A 392 6.74 9.30 5.50
CA THR A 392 6.36 10.15 4.36
C THR A 392 5.96 9.33 3.14
N PHE A 393 6.69 8.24 2.84
CA PHE A 393 6.33 7.34 1.75
C PHE A 393 4.93 6.73 1.95
N TYR A 394 4.69 6.05 3.08
CA TYR A 394 3.43 5.34 3.31
C TYR A 394 2.22 6.27 3.54
N HIS A 395 2.43 7.41 4.21
CA HIS A 395 1.33 8.33 4.52
C HIS A 395 0.97 9.29 3.39
N TYR A 396 1.88 9.55 2.42
CA TYR A 396 1.68 10.61 1.43
C TYR A 396 1.95 10.19 -0.01
N THR A 397 2.86 9.24 -0.26
CA THR A 397 3.28 8.87 -1.61
C THR A 397 2.57 7.61 -2.11
N LEU A 398 2.72 6.49 -1.40
CA LEU A 398 2.24 5.19 -1.85
C LEU A 398 0.73 5.18 -2.21
N PRO A 399 -0.19 5.67 -1.36
CA PRO A 399 -1.61 5.68 -1.74
C PRO A 399 -1.92 6.58 -2.94
N LYS A 400 -1.13 7.66 -3.11
CA LYS A 400 -1.28 8.56 -4.27
C LYS A 400 -0.73 7.94 -5.56
N LEU A 401 0.29 7.07 -5.49
CA LEU A 401 0.75 6.30 -6.67
C LEU A 401 -0.39 5.40 -7.19
N ALA A 402 -1.02 4.65 -6.28
CA ALA A 402 -2.13 3.77 -6.65
C ALA A 402 -3.35 4.54 -7.20
N ALA A 403 -3.78 5.60 -6.51
CA ALA A 403 -4.88 6.43 -6.97
C ALA A 403 -4.58 7.09 -8.33
N SER A 404 -3.37 7.67 -8.50
CA SER A 404 -2.96 8.33 -9.75
C SER A 404 -3.00 7.37 -10.94
N LEU A 405 -2.42 6.17 -10.79
CA LEU A 405 -2.43 5.18 -11.88
C LEU A 405 -3.86 4.81 -12.30
N ALA A 406 -4.76 4.59 -11.32
CA ALA A 406 -6.16 4.27 -11.59
C ALA A 406 -6.88 5.39 -12.35
N HIS A 407 -6.62 6.66 -11.98
CA HIS A 407 -7.27 7.82 -12.58
C HIS A 407 -6.77 8.14 -13.99
N ILE A 408 -5.45 8.02 -14.23
CA ILE A 408 -4.86 8.31 -15.54
C ILE A 408 -4.94 7.13 -16.53
N THR A 409 -5.41 5.95 -16.10
CA THR A 409 -5.47 4.72 -16.92
C THR A 409 -6.91 4.29 -17.18
N PRO A 410 -7.50 4.57 -18.35
CA PRO A 410 -8.94 4.40 -18.60
C PRO A 410 -9.50 2.99 -18.37
N HIS A 411 -8.75 1.92 -18.71
CA HIS A 411 -9.23 0.54 -18.51
C HIS A 411 -9.36 0.13 -17.03
N MET A 412 -8.67 0.81 -16.12
CA MET A 412 -8.80 0.60 -14.67
C MET A 412 -10.10 1.19 -14.09
N LYS A 413 -10.77 2.10 -14.82
CA LYS A 413 -12.09 2.67 -14.46
C LYS A 413 -12.09 3.31 -13.07
N ASN A 414 -11.06 4.08 -12.74
CA ASN A 414 -10.85 4.76 -11.44
C ASN A 414 -10.80 3.79 -10.24
N ARG A 415 -10.42 2.50 -10.44
CA ARG A 415 -10.36 1.51 -9.36
C ARG A 415 -8.93 1.41 -8.83
N ALA A 416 -8.71 1.92 -7.62
CA ALA A 416 -7.47 1.81 -6.86
C ALA A 416 -7.69 0.87 -5.66
N LEU A 417 -6.88 -0.18 -5.58
CA LEU A 417 -6.98 -1.25 -4.58
C LEU A 417 -5.92 -1.09 -3.50
N SER A 418 -6.26 -1.41 -2.26
CA SER A 418 -5.29 -1.69 -1.21
C SER A 418 -5.54 -3.07 -0.61
N GLU A 419 -4.53 -3.93 -0.62
CA GLU A 419 -4.40 -4.92 0.44
C GLU A 419 -4.16 -4.16 1.74
N ILE A 420 -4.66 -4.68 2.88
CA ILE A 420 -4.57 -3.95 4.15
C ILE A 420 -4.61 -4.91 5.34
N PHE A 421 -3.86 -4.57 6.39
CA PHE A 421 -3.71 -5.32 7.64
C PHE A 421 -2.79 -6.53 7.57
N GLY A 422 -2.06 -6.73 6.48
CA GLY A 422 -1.04 -7.77 6.38
C GLY A 422 -0.04 -7.66 7.54
N ALA A 423 0.28 -8.77 8.19
CA ALA A 423 1.26 -8.87 9.27
C ALA A 423 1.10 -7.88 10.46
N THR A 424 -0.06 -7.22 10.61
CA THR A 424 -0.34 -6.32 11.75
C THR A 424 -0.64 -7.07 13.05
N GLY A 425 -0.97 -8.36 12.96
CA GLY A 425 -1.37 -9.18 14.09
C GLY A 425 -2.68 -8.71 14.75
N TRP A 426 -3.08 -9.40 15.81
CA TRP A 426 -4.27 -9.07 16.59
C TRP A 426 -4.18 -7.71 17.31
N THR A 427 -2.97 -7.15 17.44
CA THR A 427 -2.74 -5.84 18.08
C THR A 427 -3.23 -4.67 17.26
N CYS A 428 -3.51 -4.85 15.97
CA CYS A 428 -4.09 -3.80 15.13
C CYS A 428 -5.36 -3.21 15.75
N GLY A 429 -6.31 -4.06 16.10
CA GLY A 429 -7.57 -3.65 16.72
C GLY A 429 -8.47 -2.79 15.83
N LEU A 430 -9.72 -2.59 16.25
CA LEU A 430 -10.73 -1.89 15.46
C LEU A 430 -10.44 -0.40 15.24
N THR A 431 -9.89 0.27 16.25
CA THR A 431 -9.57 1.71 16.16
C THR A 431 -8.51 1.97 15.07
N ASN A 432 -7.46 1.15 15.03
CA ASN A 432 -6.43 1.29 14.00
C ASN A 432 -7.00 0.87 12.63
N MET A 433 -7.75 -0.25 12.54
CA MET A 433 -8.41 -0.65 11.28
C MET A 433 -9.27 0.47 10.70
N TYR A 434 -10.12 1.11 11.51
CA TYR A 434 -10.91 2.26 11.08
C TYR A 434 -10.06 3.42 10.59
N SER A 435 -8.98 3.74 11.31
CA SER A 435 -8.07 4.83 10.96
C SER A 435 -7.28 4.55 9.67
N LEU A 436 -6.80 3.32 9.48
CA LEU A 436 -6.06 2.92 8.27
C LEU A 436 -6.96 2.97 7.03
N PHE A 437 -8.21 2.50 7.12
CA PHE A 437 -9.17 2.67 6.04
C PHE A 437 -9.40 4.14 5.72
N ASN A 438 -9.62 4.99 6.72
CA ASN A 438 -9.87 6.42 6.47
C ASN A 438 -8.70 7.13 5.83
N HIS A 439 -7.47 6.77 6.24
CA HIS A 439 -6.26 7.31 5.66
C HIS A 439 -6.11 6.96 4.17
N THR A 440 -6.38 5.72 3.80
CA THR A 440 -6.27 5.27 2.40
C THR A 440 -7.44 5.74 1.54
N LEU A 441 -8.66 5.75 2.09
CA LEU A 441 -9.86 6.29 1.42
C LEU A 441 -9.67 7.75 0.99
N ILE A 442 -9.14 8.61 1.87
CA ILE A 442 -8.95 10.03 1.56
C ILE A 442 -7.89 10.27 0.48
N CYS A 443 -6.98 9.32 0.28
CA CYS A 443 -5.98 9.37 -0.77
C CYS A 443 -6.49 8.91 -2.14
N GLY A 444 -7.73 8.40 -2.22
CA GLY A 444 -8.36 7.94 -3.46
C GLY A 444 -8.45 6.42 -3.60
N ILE A 445 -8.01 5.64 -2.61
CA ILE A 445 -8.23 4.19 -2.62
C ILE A 445 -9.71 3.89 -2.43
N ASN A 446 -10.26 3.03 -3.30
CA ASN A 446 -11.69 2.76 -3.33
C ASN A 446 -12.04 1.27 -3.55
N ASN A 447 -11.05 0.40 -3.44
CA ASN A 447 -11.19 -1.05 -3.41
C ASN A 447 -10.26 -1.64 -2.35
N TYR A 448 -10.64 -2.74 -1.70
CA TYR A 448 -9.88 -3.29 -0.59
C TYR A 448 -9.84 -4.81 -0.59
N VAL A 449 -8.68 -5.34 -0.19
CA VAL A 449 -8.45 -6.76 0.15
C VAL A 449 -7.97 -6.84 1.60
N PRO A 450 -8.88 -6.82 2.59
CA PRO A 450 -8.49 -6.95 3.99
C PRO A 450 -7.93 -8.34 4.32
N HIS A 451 -6.89 -8.40 5.10
CA HIS A 451 -6.18 -9.59 5.55
C HIS A 451 -6.57 -9.92 7.00
N ALA A 452 -7.24 -11.05 7.40
CA ALA A 452 -7.82 -12.08 6.57
C ALA A 452 -8.95 -12.83 7.30
N TYR A 453 -9.59 -13.76 6.64
CA TYR A 453 -10.36 -14.84 7.26
C TYR A 453 -9.51 -16.11 7.24
N ALA A 454 -9.34 -16.78 8.36
CA ALA A 454 -8.65 -18.05 8.47
C ALA A 454 -9.12 -18.84 9.69
N ILE A 455 -9.09 -20.16 9.60
CA ILE A 455 -9.26 -21.05 10.74
C ILE A 455 -8.11 -22.05 10.69
N PRO A 456 -7.06 -21.90 11.49
CA PRO A 456 -5.98 -22.87 11.52
C PRO A 456 -6.50 -24.20 12.10
N VAL A 457 -6.19 -25.27 11.40
CA VAL A 457 -6.44 -26.63 11.86
C VAL A 457 -5.16 -27.13 12.52
N PRO A 458 -5.15 -27.47 13.82
CA PRO A 458 -3.93 -27.86 14.54
C PRO A 458 -3.15 -29.03 13.91
N GLN A 459 -3.79 -29.79 13.02
CA GLN A 459 -3.21 -30.96 12.35
C GLN A 459 -2.38 -30.59 11.10
N VAL A 460 -2.51 -29.36 10.61
CA VAL A 460 -1.90 -28.90 9.34
C VAL A 460 -0.60 -28.14 9.60
N PHE A 461 -0.41 -27.60 10.81
CA PHE A 461 0.85 -26.96 11.17
C PHE A 461 1.92 -28.03 11.43
N GLU A 462 2.60 -28.46 10.38
CA GLU A 462 3.67 -29.47 10.50
C GLU A 462 5.03 -28.87 10.89
N SER A 463 5.18 -27.55 10.93
CA SER A 463 6.43 -27.00 11.40
C SER A 463 6.57 -27.24 12.92
N HIS A 464 7.76 -27.71 13.31
CA HIS A 464 8.10 -27.95 14.72
C HIS A 464 7.90 -26.69 15.58
N GLN A 465 8.12 -25.54 15.00
CA GLN A 465 7.98 -24.22 15.63
C GLN A 465 6.51 -23.87 15.94
N ASP A 466 5.57 -24.24 15.07
CA ASP A 466 4.16 -23.93 15.26
C ASP A 466 3.49 -24.83 16.29
N ARG A 467 3.93 -26.10 16.38
CA ARG A 467 3.52 -27.03 17.45
C ARG A 467 4.03 -26.56 18.81
N GLU A 468 5.29 -26.11 18.91
CA GLU A 468 5.85 -25.55 20.14
C GLU A 468 5.18 -24.22 20.51
N ASN A 469 4.83 -23.40 19.53
CA ASN A 469 4.10 -22.14 19.73
C ASN A 469 2.66 -22.40 20.21
N ALA A 470 1.99 -23.43 19.70
CA ALA A 470 0.65 -23.83 20.13
C ALA A 470 0.65 -24.47 21.54
N ALA A 471 1.68 -25.22 21.88
CA ALA A 471 1.81 -25.90 23.18
C ALA A 471 2.11 -24.92 24.32
N GLY A 472 1.12 -24.32 24.89
CA GLY A 472 1.23 -23.35 25.99
C GLY A 472 0.51 -22.03 25.73
N SER A 473 -0.14 -21.90 24.60
CA SER A 473 -1.08 -20.81 24.33
C SER A 473 -2.39 -21.04 25.09
N VAL A 474 -2.96 -19.94 25.58
CA VAL A 474 -4.33 -19.92 26.15
C VAL A 474 -5.37 -19.53 25.11
N THR A 475 -5.00 -19.59 23.83
CA THR A 475 -5.85 -19.20 22.71
C THR A 475 -7.09 -20.09 22.64
N PRO A 476 -8.28 -19.52 22.53
CA PRO A 476 -9.52 -20.29 22.35
C PRO A 476 -9.49 -21.15 21.08
N PRO A 477 -10.22 -22.27 21.03
CA PRO A 477 -10.34 -23.07 19.82
C PRO A 477 -10.78 -22.25 18.62
N GLY A 478 -10.09 -22.36 17.50
CA GLY A 478 -10.39 -21.64 16.25
C GLY A 478 -9.68 -20.29 16.07
N TYR A 479 -8.87 -19.84 17.02
CA TYR A 479 -7.98 -18.70 16.80
C TYR A 479 -6.72 -19.10 16.03
N CYS A 480 -6.26 -18.19 15.19
CA CYS A 480 -4.97 -18.32 14.55
C CYS A 480 -3.85 -18.06 15.55
N LEU A 481 -2.96 -19.01 15.73
CA LEU A 481 -1.81 -18.91 16.62
C LEU A 481 -0.57 -18.34 15.94
N THR A 482 -0.68 -17.96 14.68
CA THR A 482 0.42 -17.40 13.93
C THR A 482 0.49 -15.89 14.11
N TYR A 483 1.66 -15.36 13.96
CA TYR A 483 2.03 -13.95 13.92
C TYR A 483 1.51 -13.20 12.69
N LEU A 484 0.62 -13.79 11.95
CA LEU A 484 0.05 -13.24 10.73
C LEU A 484 -1.19 -12.37 11.02
N PRO A 485 -1.87 -11.83 10.02
CA PRO A 485 -2.90 -10.83 10.19
C PRO A 485 -4.00 -11.23 11.16
N PRO A 486 -4.78 -10.28 11.65
CA PRO A 486 -5.91 -10.59 12.49
C PRO A 486 -6.92 -11.46 11.74
N THR A 487 -7.36 -12.55 12.35
CA THR A 487 -8.41 -13.40 11.77
C THR A 487 -9.78 -12.83 12.12
N PHE A 488 -10.45 -12.21 11.15
CA PHE A 488 -11.63 -11.38 11.42
C PHE A 488 -12.78 -12.14 12.11
N HIS A 489 -13.11 -13.33 11.65
CA HIS A 489 -14.19 -14.13 12.24
C HIS A 489 -13.68 -15.16 13.26
N ALA A 490 -12.54 -15.77 13.01
CA ALA A 490 -11.91 -16.77 13.87
C ALA A 490 -12.88 -17.89 14.31
N GLY A 491 -13.64 -18.43 13.39
CA GLY A 491 -14.64 -19.46 13.70
C GLY A 491 -15.81 -19.01 14.58
N GLY A 492 -15.99 -17.70 14.75
CA GLY A 492 -16.98 -17.11 15.64
C GLY A 492 -16.45 -16.72 17.01
N TYR A 493 -15.13 -16.81 17.22
CA TYR A 493 -14.50 -16.52 18.51
C TYR A 493 -13.89 -15.12 18.62
N ASN A 494 -14.00 -14.28 17.58
CA ASN A 494 -13.55 -12.88 17.66
C ASN A 494 -14.67 -11.97 18.17
N PRO A 495 -14.59 -11.41 19.40
CA PRO A 495 -15.62 -10.53 19.94
C PRO A 495 -15.76 -9.21 19.17
N GLN A 496 -14.74 -8.81 18.42
CA GLN A 496 -14.74 -7.59 17.60
C GLN A 496 -15.46 -7.75 16.26
N TYR A 497 -15.82 -8.97 15.85
CA TYR A 497 -16.32 -9.27 14.49
C TYR A 497 -17.58 -8.48 14.10
N LYS A 498 -18.51 -8.27 15.02
CA LYS A 498 -19.72 -7.45 14.76
C LYS A 498 -19.37 -6.04 14.32
N VAL A 499 -18.45 -5.41 15.04
CA VAL A 499 -17.99 -4.02 14.75
C VAL A 499 -17.16 -3.98 13.46
N PHE A 500 -16.35 -5.01 13.23
CA PHE A 500 -15.65 -5.16 11.95
C PHE A 500 -16.62 -5.19 10.75
N CYS A 501 -17.72 -5.92 10.84
CA CYS A 501 -18.77 -5.94 9.80
C CYS A 501 -19.37 -4.54 9.56
N ASP A 502 -19.53 -3.72 10.59
CA ASP A 502 -20.01 -2.35 10.44
C ASP A 502 -18.97 -1.44 9.80
N ILE A 503 -17.66 -1.65 10.09
CA ILE A 503 -16.56 -0.99 9.37
C ILE A 503 -16.60 -1.35 7.87
N ILE A 504 -16.78 -2.62 7.52
CA ILE A 504 -16.86 -3.04 6.11
C ILE A 504 -18.02 -2.35 5.38
N LYS A 505 -19.21 -2.27 5.97
CA LYS A 505 -20.36 -1.54 5.39
C LYS A 505 -20.06 -0.06 5.22
N TYR A 506 -19.39 0.56 6.20
CA TYR A 506 -18.96 1.95 6.16
C TYR A 506 -17.99 2.20 5.00
N VAL A 507 -16.94 1.37 4.89
CA VAL A 507 -15.94 1.46 3.82
C VAL A 507 -16.59 1.34 2.45
N GLN A 508 -17.48 0.37 2.24
CA GLN A 508 -18.18 0.21 0.97
C GLN A 508 -19.04 1.42 0.58
N ARG A 509 -19.67 2.11 1.55
CA ARG A 509 -20.42 3.36 1.29
C ARG A 509 -19.52 4.47 0.78
N VAL A 510 -18.34 4.64 1.39
CA VAL A 510 -17.37 5.66 0.95
C VAL A 510 -16.79 5.29 -0.42
N CYS A 511 -16.37 4.04 -0.60
CA CYS A 511 -15.86 3.55 -1.89
C CYS A 511 -16.86 3.75 -3.02
N HIS A 512 -18.16 3.50 -2.77
CA HIS A 512 -19.19 3.70 -3.78
C HIS A 512 -19.26 5.15 -4.27
N ILE A 513 -19.15 6.12 -3.38
CA ILE A 513 -19.18 7.54 -3.73
C ILE A 513 -17.95 7.91 -4.59
N THR A 514 -16.76 7.48 -4.19
CA THR A 514 -15.52 7.84 -4.89
C THR A 514 -15.32 7.08 -6.20
N SER A 515 -15.67 5.80 -6.26
CA SER A 515 -15.54 4.98 -7.48
C SER A 515 -16.48 5.41 -8.61
N THR A 516 -17.60 6.07 -8.29
CA THR A 516 -18.56 6.57 -9.27
C THR A 516 -18.36 8.04 -9.62
N ALA A 517 -17.32 8.69 -9.10
CA ALA A 517 -17.04 10.09 -9.29
C ALA A 517 -15.72 10.30 -10.06
N GLN A 518 -15.58 11.45 -10.70
CA GLN A 518 -14.33 11.89 -11.29
C GLN A 518 -13.55 12.73 -10.27
N HIS A 519 -12.30 12.40 -10.04
CA HIS A 519 -11.38 13.14 -9.19
C HIS A 519 -11.11 14.55 -9.74
N LYS A 520 -10.84 15.52 -8.88
CA LYS A 520 -10.51 16.92 -9.26
C LYS A 520 -9.23 17.38 -8.53
N PRO A 521 -8.06 16.91 -8.95
CA PRO A 521 -6.81 17.33 -8.36
C PRO A 521 -6.42 18.75 -8.81
N ASP A 522 -5.70 19.48 -7.96
CA ASP A 522 -5.15 20.80 -8.32
C ASP A 522 -3.90 20.68 -9.19
N LEU A 523 -3.03 19.71 -8.90
CA LEU A 523 -1.66 19.64 -9.41
C LEU A 523 -1.34 18.26 -10.04
N ALA A 524 -0.40 18.28 -11.00
CA ALA A 524 0.36 17.11 -11.38
C ALA A 524 1.75 17.16 -10.74
N VAL A 525 2.27 16.02 -10.30
CA VAL A 525 3.63 15.86 -9.78
C VAL A 525 4.37 14.83 -10.63
N TYR A 526 5.55 15.18 -11.12
CA TYR A 526 6.38 14.25 -11.87
C TYR A 526 6.85 13.09 -10.97
N TYR A 527 6.61 11.85 -11.41
CA TYR A 527 7.15 10.63 -10.81
C TYR A 527 8.60 10.46 -11.23
N CYS A 528 9.53 10.88 -10.40
CA CYS A 528 10.93 11.10 -10.76
C CYS A 528 11.82 9.82 -10.71
N ALA A 529 11.33 8.69 -11.20
CA ALA A 529 12.06 7.42 -11.19
C ALA A 529 13.41 7.53 -11.92
N GLU A 530 13.46 8.21 -13.05
CA GLU A 530 14.65 8.34 -13.89
C GLU A 530 15.79 9.04 -13.16
N SER A 531 15.50 10.00 -12.30
CA SER A 531 16.51 10.68 -11.48
C SER A 531 17.13 9.74 -10.43
N ASP A 532 16.32 8.85 -9.82
CA ASP A 532 16.82 7.80 -8.92
C ASP A 532 17.65 6.76 -9.67
N TRP A 533 17.22 6.38 -10.88
CA TRP A 533 17.92 5.39 -11.71
C TRP A 533 19.31 5.87 -12.14
N MET A 534 19.42 7.10 -12.62
CA MET A 534 20.70 7.66 -13.03
C MET A 534 21.69 7.75 -11.87
N ASN A 535 21.21 8.11 -10.66
CA ASN A 535 22.02 8.22 -9.42
C ASN A 535 23.37 8.95 -9.63
N CYS A 536 23.34 10.08 -10.35
CA CYS A 536 24.52 10.86 -10.75
C CYS A 536 24.47 12.32 -10.30
N GLY A 537 23.66 12.65 -9.31
CA GLY A 537 23.51 13.99 -8.78
C GLY A 537 22.50 14.03 -7.65
N SER A 538 22.35 15.20 -7.03
CA SER A 538 21.36 15.39 -5.97
C SER A 538 19.95 15.52 -6.55
N TYR A 539 18.97 15.03 -5.81
CA TYR A 539 17.56 15.21 -6.09
C TYR A 539 16.75 15.27 -4.79
N ARG A 540 15.57 15.89 -4.86
CA ARG A 540 14.62 15.90 -3.75
C ARG A 540 13.68 14.72 -3.85
N SER A 541 13.46 14.03 -2.73
CA SER A 541 12.47 12.96 -2.66
C SER A 541 11.08 13.48 -3.04
N MET A 542 10.36 12.73 -3.85
CA MET A 542 8.95 12.99 -4.12
C MET A 542 8.07 12.83 -2.88
N ASP A 543 8.53 12.06 -1.88
CA ASP A 543 7.80 11.87 -0.61
C ASP A 543 7.72 13.18 0.18
N ASP A 544 8.84 13.92 0.24
CA ASP A 544 8.88 15.25 0.87
C ASP A 544 7.93 16.23 0.15
N VAL A 545 7.94 16.20 -1.18
CA VAL A 545 7.07 17.05 -2.01
C VAL A 545 5.60 16.69 -1.76
N SER A 546 5.26 15.41 -1.78
CA SER A 546 3.91 14.91 -1.51
C SER A 546 3.39 15.37 -0.14
N MET A 547 4.18 15.13 0.91
CA MET A 547 3.85 15.55 2.25
C MET A 547 3.60 17.06 2.32
N LYS A 548 4.48 17.86 1.73
CA LYS A 548 4.39 19.31 1.76
C LYS A 548 3.17 19.84 1.03
N LEU A 549 2.85 19.30 -0.14
CA LEU A 549 1.67 19.67 -0.92
C LEU A 549 0.37 19.34 -0.17
N ILE A 550 0.21 18.10 0.30
CA ILE A 550 -0.99 17.66 1.01
C ILE A 550 -1.20 18.48 2.30
N ARG A 551 -0.15 18.71 3.09
CA ARG A 551 -0.23 19.52 4.33
C ARG A 551 -0.49 21.02 4.05
N SER A 552 -0.24 21.46 2.83
CA SER A 552 -0.57 22.82 2.36
C SER A 552 -1.96 22.92 1.75
N GLY A 553 -2.76 21.85 1.78
CA GLY A 553 -4.12 21.81 1.26
C GLY A 553 -4.21 21.66 -0.27
N TYR A 554 -3.18 21.15 -0.93
CA TYR A 554 -3.23 20.77 -2.34
C TYR A 554 -3.43 19.26 -2.49
N ASP A 555 -4.30 18.87 -3.41
CA ASP A 555 -4.39 17.52 -3.92
C ASP A 555 -3.70 17.40 -5.29
N PHE A 556 -3.17 16.23 -5.62
CA PHE A 556 -2.39 16.04 -6.84
C PHE A 556 -2.47 14.60 -7.35
N GLU A 557 -2.02 14.42 -8.61
CA GLU A 557 -1.73 13.12 -9.23
C GLU A 557 -0.26 13.03 -9.61
N PHE A 558 0.33 11.84 -9.48
CA PHE A 558 1.63 11.54 -10.06
C PHE A 558 1.49 11.24 -11.55
N LEU A 559 2.41 11.80 -12.35
CA LEU A 559 2.53 11.49 -13.77
C LEU A 559 3.91 10.89 -14.07
N PRO A 560 4.00 9.66 -14.59
CA PRO A 560 5.25 9.08 -15.04
C PRO A 560 5.72 9.71 -16.37
N LEU A 561 6.99 9.53 -16.69
CA LEU A 561 7.61 10.12 -17.87
C LEU A 561 6.83 9.81 -19.16
N GLU A 562 6.48 8.56 -19.40
CA GLU A 562 5.77 8.14 -20.61
C GLU A 562 4.38 8.81 -20.75
N THR A 563 3.67 9.02 -19.66
CA THR A 563 2.39 9.75 -19.68
C THR A 563 2.61 11.23 -20.02
N ILE A 564 3.64 11.85 -19.44
CA ILE A 564 3.99 13.24 -19.76
C ILE A 564 4.37 13.39 -21.25
N LEU A 565 5.15 12.47 -21.78
CA LEU A 565 5.60 12.52 -23.17
C LEU A 565 4.50 12.25 -24.20
N ASN A 566 3.64 11.26 -23.95
CA ASN A 566 2.79 10.66 -24.97
C ASN A 566 1.29 10.96 -24.79
N GLU A 567 0.81 11.21 -23.58
CA GLU A 567 -0.61 11.32 -23.26
C GLU A 567 -1.00 12.74 -22.79
N ALA A 568 -0.06 13.48 -22.18
CA ALA A 568 -0.33 14.79 -21.64
C ALA A 568 -0.38 15.88 -22.73
N ALA A 569 -1.37 16.78 -22.64
CA ALA A 569 -1.56 17.88 -23.56
C ALA A 569 -1.89 19.20 -22.84
N ALA A 570 -1.51 20.34 -23.44
CA ALA A 570 -1.92 21.66 -23.00
C ALA A 570 -3.32 22.00 -23.52
N VAL A 571 -4.30 22.16 -22.63
CA VAL A 571 -5.69 22.44 -22.98
C VAL A 571 -6.21 23.61 -22.12
N ASN A 572 -6.54 24.73 -22.75
CA ASN A 572 -7.11 25.92 -22.06
C ASN A 572 -6.27 26.40 -20.85
N GLY A 573 -4.93 26.37 -20.97
CA GLY A 573 -4.00 26.78 -19.91
C GLY A 573 -3.88 25.80 -18.74
N LYS A 574 -4.38 24.58 -18.89
CA LYS A 574 -4.21 23.47 -17.96
C LYS A 574 -3.50 22.31 -18.64
N LEU A 575 -2.78 21.52 -17.86
CA LEU A 575 -2.27 20.22 -18.30
C LEU A 575 -3.41 19.19 -18.23
N ALA A 576 -3.68 18.48 -19.31
CA ALA A 576 -4.74 17.47 -19.39
C ALA A 576 -4.13 16.09 -19.69
N VAL A 577 -4.60 15.07 -18.99
CA VAL A 577 -4.30 13.65 -19.23
C VAL A 577 -5.61 12.87 -19.13
N ASN A 578 -6.02 12.23 -20.22
CA ASN A 578 -7.33 11.57 -20.29
C ASN A 578 -8.47 12.52 -19.85
N ASN A 579 -9.18 12.17 -18.78
CA ASN A 579 -10.27 12.99 -18.23
C ASN A 579 -9.80 13.94 -17.10
N GLU A 580 -8.54 13.88 -16.68
CA GLU A 580 -7.99 14.68 -15.60
C GLU A 580 -7.40 16.01 -16.12
N GLN A 581 -7.48 17.05 -15.30
CA GLN A 581 -6.95 18.39 -15.61
C GLN A 581 -6.23 18.98 -14.41
N TYR A 582 -5.02 19.46 -14.62
CA TYR A 582 -4.13 20.02 -13.60
C TYR A 582 -3.83 21.49 -13.88
N LYS A 583 -3.78 22.33 -12.85
CA LYS A 583 -3.48 23.76 -12.95
C LYS A 583 -1.98 24.04 -13.11
N ALA A 584 -1.14 23.09 -12.67
CA ALA A 584 0.31 23.18 -12.77
C ALA A 584 0.97 21.79 -12.74
N LEU A 585 2.18 21.70 -13.26
CA LEU A 585 3.10 20.57 -13.15
C LEU A 585 4.23 20.91 -12.18
N ILE A 586 4.41 20.10 -11.15
CA ILE A 586 5.48 20.23 -10.15
C ILE A 586 6.52 19.15 -10.41
N LEU A 587 7.78 19.54 -10.55
CA LEU A 587 8.91 18.62 -10.66
C LEU A 587 9.74 18.69 -9.37
N PRO A 588 9.94 17.58 -8.66
CA PRO A 588 10.94 17.51 -7.60
C PRO A 588 12.32 17.95 -8.14
N MET A 589 13.06 18.72 -7.35
CA MET A 589 14.40 19.16 -7.74
C MET A 589 15.27 17.94 -8.09
N SER A 590 15.93 18.02 -9.23
CA SER A 590 16.92 17.04 -9.64
C SER A 590 18.02 17.74 -10.45
N GLU A 591 19.29 17.47 -10.12
CA GLU A 591 20.43 17.97 -10.89
C GLU A 591 20.46 17.42 -12.31
N ILE A 592 19.97 16.19 -12.49
CA ILE A 592 19.95 15.51 -13.78
C ILE A 592 18.55 14.99 -14.08
N ILE A 593 18.04 15.29 -15.27
CA ILE A 593 16.73 14.80 -15.75
C ILE A 593 16.85 14.27 -17.17
N PRO A 594 15.92 13.40 -17.62
CA PRO A 594 15.88 12.97 -19.02
C PRO A 594 15.75 14.17 -20.00
N GLU A 595 16.54 14.17 -21.06
CA GLU A 595 16.48 15.23 -22.09
C GLU A 595 15.09 15.29 -22.75
N ALA A 596 14.44 14.14 -22.95
CA ALA A 596 13.08 14.08 -23.48
C ALA A 596 12.08 14.80 -22.57
N LEU A 597 12.18 14.62 -21.23
CA LEU A 597 11.38 15.37 -20.26
C LEU A 597 11.61 16.87 -20.36
N LEU A 598 12.89 17.29 -20.40
CA LEU A 598 13.26 18.71 -20.49
C LEU A 598 12.60 19.38 -21.70
N LYS A 599 12.69 18.76 -22.88
CA LYS A 599 12.08 19.27 -24.12
C LYS A 599 10.56 19.39 -23.98
N LYS A 600 9.91 18.37 -23.41
CA LYS A 600 8.45 18.31 -23.26
C LYS A 600 7.91 19.35 -22.28
N ILE A 601 8.56 19.55 -21.16
CA ILE A 601 8.14 20.57 -20.18
C ILE A 601 8.40 22.00 -20.69
N ALA A 602 9.42 22.22 -21.54
CA ALA A 602 9.61 23.48 -22.22
C ALA A 602 8.45 23.78 -23.19
N GLU A 603 7.98 22.78 -23.98
CA GLU A 603 6.79 22.90 -24.83
C GLU A 603 5.55 23.28 -24.02
N PHE A 604 5.36 22.67 -22.85
CA PHE A 604 4.25 23.00 -21.96
C PHE A 604 4.34 24.42 -21.42
N ALA A 605 5.52 24.84 -20.96
CA ALA A 605 5.74 26.19 -20.46
C ALA A 605 5.49 27.26 -21.57
N ASP A 606 5.94 26.99 -22.79
CA ASP A 606 5.67 27.84 -23.97
C ASP A 606 4.16 27.88 -24.34
N SER A 607 3.43 26.83 -23.98
CA SER A 607 1.96 26.75 -24.14
C SER A 607 1.17 27.31 -22.94
N ASN A 608 1.82 28.11 -22.08
CA ASN A 608 1.25 28.72 -20.86
C ASN A 608 0.78 27.73 -19.79
N ILE A 609 1.31 26.50 -19.77
CA ILE A 609 1.19 25.63 -18.62
C ILE A 609 2.18 26.09 -17.55
N LYS A 610 1.71 26.18 -16.30
CA LYS A 610 2.58 26.50 -15.16
C LYS A 610 3.45 25.29 -14.83
N VAL A 611 4.76 25.41 -15.00
CA VAL A 611 5.75 24.38 -14.72
C VAL A 611 6.70 24.88 -13.65
N PHE A 612 6.83 24.13 -12.56
CA PHE A 612 7.64 24.50 -11.42
C PHE A 612 8.61 23.38 -11.05
N PHE A 613 9.90 23.74 -10.82
CA PHE A 613 10.82 22.91 -10.06
C PHE A 613 10.84 23.34 -8.60
N THR A 614 10.98 22.37 -7.69
CA THR A 614 11.29 22.69 -6.29
C THR A 614 12.80 23.02 -6.18
N ASP A 615 13.16 24.01 -5.37
CA ASP A 615 14.54 24.44 -5.03
C ASP A 615 15.40 24.96 -6.17
N ALA A 616 15.65 24.16 -7.21
CA ALA A 616 16.58 24.50 -8.28
C ALA A 616 16.18 23.88 -9.62
N LEU A 617 16.64 24.50 -10.71
CA LEU A 617 16.52 23.94 -12.06
C LEU A 617 17.60 22.85 -12.29
N PRO A 618 17.38 21.90 -13.21
CA PRO A 618 18.36 20.90 -13.58
C PRO A 618 19.55 21.56 -14.30
N VAL A 619 20.71 20.96 -14.14
CA VAL A 619 21.96 21.44 -14.77
C VAL A 619 22.48 20.49 -15.85
N ARG A 620 22.05 19.23 -15.86
CA ARG A 620 22.46 18.20 -16.81
C ARG A 620 21.27 17.35 -17.27
N THR A 621 21.46 16.75 -18.43
CA THR A 621 20.69 15.58 -18.90
C THR A 621 21.63 14.38 -18.99
N GLU A 622 21.10 13.19 -19.31
CA GLU A 622 21.91 12.01 -19.61
C GLU A 622 22.89 12.23 -20.78
N ASN A 623 22.65 13.25 -21.63
CA ASN A 623 23.46 13.58 -22.81
C ASN A 623 24.40 14.77 -22.61
N GLY A 624 24.45 15.37 -21.41
CA GLY A 624 25.35 16.50 -21.11
C GLY A 624 24.65 17.70 -20.46
N ALA A 625 25.22 18.88 -20.59
CA ALA A 625 24.71 20.10 -19.97
C ALA A 625 23.33 20.49 -20.55
N VAL A 626 22.47 21.05 -19.69
CA VAL A 626 21.18 21.57 -20.10
C VAL A 626 21.30 22.77 -21.03
N ASP A 627 20.54 22.80 -22.11
CA ASP A 627 20.32 24.00 -22.88
C ASP A 627 19.44 25.00 -22.10
N ALA A 628 20.08 26.07 -21.60
CA ALA A 628 19.39 27.08 -20.79
C ALA A 628 18.21 27.77 -21.51
N SER A 629 18.16 27.70 -22.86
CA SER A 629 17.02 28.27 -23.61
C SER A 629 15.71 27.51 -23.35
N LEU A 630 15.77 26.23 -23.02
CA LEU A 630 14.60 25.39 -22.69
C LEU A 630 14.03 25.67 -21.28
N LEU A 631 14.78 26.35 -20.43
CA LEU A 631 14.35 26.70 -19.06
C LEU A 631 13.68 28.07 -18.93
N LYS A 632 13.57 28.83 -20.02
CA LYS A 632 13.19 30.25 -20.00
C LYS A 632 11.86 30.57 -19.33
N ASN A 633 10.84 29.72 -19.50
CA ASN A 633 9.49 29.90 -18.97
C ASN A 633 9.16 28.94 -17.83
N ILE A 634 10.18 28.26 -17.28
CA ILE A 634 10.06 27.34 -16.15
C ILE A 634 10.51 28.06 -14.89
N HIS A 635 9.75 27.89 -13.80
CA HIS A 635 9.95 28.63 -12.55
C HIS A 635 10.48 27.72 -11.44
N VAL A 636 11.13 28.31 -10.44
CA VAL A 636 11.57 27.63 -9.22
C VAL A 636 10.72 28.06 -8.05
N LEU A 637 10.28 27.09 -7.26
CA LEU A 637 9.65 27.28 -5.95
C LEU A 637 10.67 26.89 -4.86
N PRO A 638 11.30 27.86 -4.18
CA PRO A 638 12.27 27.54 -3.11
C PRO A 638 11.57 26.76 -2.01
N TRP A 639 12.24 25.73 -1.50
CA TRP A 639 11.63 24.81 -0.52
C TRP A 639 11.11 25.51 0.75
N ALA A 640 11.85 26.52 1.23
CA ALA A 640 11.45 27.26 2.43
C ALA A 640 10.12 28.01 2.25
N THR A 641 9.86 28.55 1.07
CA THR A 641 8.69 29.41 0.74
C THR A 641 7.70 28.72 -0.21
N LEU A 642 7.91 27.45 -0.58
CA LEU A 642 7.12 26.72 -1.58
C LEU A 642 5.62 26.89 -1.40
N THR A 643 5.11 26.69 -0.19
CA THR A 643 3.69 26.79 0.12
C THR A 643 3.11 28.17 -0.19
N THR A 644 3.84 29.22 0.20
CA THR A 644 3.41 30.63 0.00
C THR A 644 3.47 31.02 -1.46
N GLU A 645 4.55 30.67 -2.16
CA GLU A 645 4.72 31.00 -3.57
C GLU A 645 3.79 30.21 -4.47
N LEU A 646 3.59 28.92 -4.17
CA LEU A 646 2.61 28.10 -4.87
C LEU A 646 1.18 28.65 -4.70
N ALA A 647 0.80 29.07 -3.50
CA ALA A 647 -0.53 29.65 -3.24
C ALA A 647 -0.73 31.00 -3.98
N ALA A 648 0.33 31.78 -4.19
CA ALA A 648 0.27 32.99 -5.02
C ALA A 648 0.14 32.65 -6.52
N ALA A 649 0.73 31.53 -6.96
CA ALA A 649 0.74 31.13 -8.36
C ALA A 649 -0.46 30.27 -8.78
N VAL A 650 -0.95 29.39 -7.90
CA VAL A 650 -1.99 28.40 -8.19
C VAL A 650 -3.07 28.47 -7.13
N SER A 651 -4.29 28.83 -7.53
CA SER A 651 -5.43 28.86 -6.61
C SER A 651 -5.90 27.47 -6.23
N HIS A 652 -6.28 27.27 -4.97
CA HIS A 652 -6.99 26.07 -4.54
C HIS A 652 -8.42 26.05 -5.11
N ASP A 653 -8.90 24.88 -5.55
CA ASP A 653 -10.33 24.68 -5.84
C ASP A 653 -11.14 24.51 -4.54
N PHE A 654 -10.50 23.96 -3.51
CA PHE A 654 -11.07 23.81 -2.19
C PHE A 654 -10.10 24.35 -1.12
N ALA A 655 -10.54 25.31 -0.30
CA ALA A 655 -9.77 25.86 0.81
C ALA A 655 -10.67 26.16 2.00
N VAL A 656 -10.20 25.88 3.20
CA VAL A 656 -10.93 26.13 4.45
C VAL A 656 -10.27 27.28 5.24
N ALA A 657 -11.01 27.90 6.13
CA ALA A 657 -10.52 28.98 7.00
C ALA A 657 -10.83 28.66 8.49
N PRO A 658 -9.84 28.71 9.40
CA PRO A 658 -8.40 28.81 9.10
C PRO A 658 -7.87 27.56 8.39
N ALA A 659 -6.72 27.67 7.73
CA ALA A 659 -6.05 26.53 7.13
C ALA A 659 -5.71 25.47 8.20
N GLN A 660 -5.88 24.21 7.86
CA GLN A 660 -5.70 23.07 8.77
C GLN A 660 -4.69 22.09 8.18
N ASN A 661 -3.53 21.93 8.81
CA ASN A 661 -2.46 21.03 8.33
C ASN A 661 -2.86 19.55 8.38
N ASP A 662 -3.80 19.20 9.25
CA ASP A 662 -4.23 17.80 9.47
C ASP A 662 -5.59 17.50 8.82
N LEU A 663 -6.19 18.48 8.13
CA LEU A 663 -7.35 18.26 7.28
C LEU A 663 -6.88 17.82 5.91
N ARG A 664 -7.31 16.66 5.48
CA ARG A 664 -7.11 16.15 4.12
C ARG A 664 -8.43 16.23 3.38
N HIS A 665 -8.36 16.45 2.08
CA HIS A 665 -9.55 16.48 1.24
C HIS A 665 -9.34 15.69 -0.06
N TYR A 666 -10.45 15.25 -0.65
CA TYR A 666 -10.53 14.63 -1.96
C TYR A 666 -11.73 15.27 -2.68
N ALA A 667 -11.44 16.18 -3.60
CA ALA A 667 -12.48 16.87 -4.39
C ALA A 667 -12.86 16.01 -5.60
N PHE A 668 -14.15 15.99 -5.95
CA PHE A 668 -14.65 15.20 -7.07
C PHE A 668 -15.91 15.82 -7.68
N THR A 669 -16.24 15.37 -8.89
CA THR A 669 -17.54 15.63 -9.55
C THR A 669 -18.26 14.30 -9.72
N ASP A 670 -19.51 14.22 -9.28
CA ASP A 670 -20.33 13.00 -9.44
C ASP A 670 -20.80 12.82 -10.90
N GLN A 671 -21.38 11.66 -11.20
CA GLN A 671 -21.89 11.32 -12.54
C GLN A 671 -22.96 12.30 -13.10
N ASN A 672 -23.57 13.11 -12.25
CA ASN A 672 -24.57 14.11 -12.62
C ASN A 672 -23.96 15.53 -12.76
N GLY A 673 -22.65 15.67 -12.64
CA GLY A 673 -21.96 16.95 -12.70
C GLY A 673 -22.02 17.75 -11.39
N THR A 674 -22.34 17.10 -10.24
CA THR A 674 -22.38 17.75 -8.94
C THR A 674 -21.02 17.68 -8.26
N ASP A 675 -20.46 18.81 -7.89
CA ASP A 675 -19.21 18.88 -7.15
C ASP A 675 -19.40 18.50 -5.68
N GLY A 676 -18.55 17.61 -5.20
CA GLY A 676 -18.48 17.16 -3.82
C GLY A 676 -17.04 17.16 -3.30
N VAL A 677 -16.89 17.09 -2.00
CA VAL A 677 -15.60 16.96 -1.33
C VAL A 677 -15.70 15.99 -0.17
N MET A 678 -14.84 15.00 -0.15
CA MET A 678 -14.60 14.16 1.01
C MET A 678 -13.55 14.84 1.90
N LEU A 679 -13.80 14.88 3.20
CA LEU A 679 -12.97 15.55 4.21
C LEU A 679 -12.59 14.56 5.30
N PHE A 680 -11.32 14.52 5.67
CA PHE A 680 -10.77 13.66 6.71
C PHE A 680 -9.92 14.44 7.71
N ASN A 681 -10.29 14.38 8.97
CA ASN A 681 -9.45 14.86 10.07
C ASN A 681 -8.41 13.77 10.42
N SER A 682 -7.19 13.92 9.95
CA SER A 682 -6.09 12.96 10.22
C SER A 682 -5.47 13.11 11.61
N SER A 683 -5.83 14.13 12.38
CA SER A 683 -5.32 14.36 13.74
C SER A 683 -6.01 13.45 14.77
N LEU A 684 -5.43 13.39 15.96
CA LEU A 684 -6.01 12.71 17.14
C LEU A 684 -6.89 13.63 17.99
N LYS A 685 -7.25 14.82 17.48
CA LYS A 685 -8.05 15.82 18.17
C LYS A 685 -9.16 16.33 17.25
N PRO A 686 -10.28 16.84 17.79
CA PRO A 686 -11.26 17.58 16.99
C PRO A 686 -10.64 18.81 16.35
N ILE A 687 -11.04 19.13 15.12
CA ILE A 687 -10.69 20.37 14.40
C ILE A 687 -11.98 21.09 13.99
N GLU A 688 -11.89 22.41 13.89
CA GLU A 688 -12.99 23.28 13.46
C GLU A 688 -12.52 24.25 12.39
N PHE A 689 -13.33 24.43 11.35
CA PHE A 689 -13.02 25.30 10.22
C PHE A 689 -14.29 25.72 9.49
N THR A 690 -14.16 26.79 8.70
CA THR A 690 -15.23 27.29 7.82
C THR A 690 -15.03 26.78 6.41
N LEU A 691 -16.07 26.19 5.84
CA LEU A 691 -16.12 25.71 4.47
C LEU A 691 -16.36 26.87 3.47
N PRO A 692 -15.79 26.79 2.25
CA PRO A 692 -16.18 27.68 1.15
C PRO A 692 -17.58 27.31 0.63
N GLY A 693 -18.29 28.25 0.09
CA GLY A 693 -19.66 28.04 -0.44
C GLY A 693 -20.74 28.25 0.61
N ARG A 694 -21.89 27.59 0.44
CA ARG A 694 -23.08 27.76 1.30
C ARG A 694 -24.02 26.57 1.20
N ASN A 695 -25.02 26.52 2.09
CA ASN A 695 -26.10 25.53 2.10
C ASN A 695 -25.53 24.07 2.00
N HIS A 696 -24.57 23.75 2.87
CA HIS A 696 -23.85 22.50 2.83
C HIS A 696 -24.73 21.33 3.25
N LEU A 697 -24.86 20.35 2.34
CA LEU A 697 -25.32 18.99 2.64
C LEU A 697 -24.13 18.19 3.13
N VAL A 698 -24.19 17.62 4.32
CA VAL A 698 -23.15 16.75 4.90
C VAL A 698 -23.68 15.33 4.98
N TYR A 699 -22.99 14.40 4.37
CA TYR A 699 -23.20 12.98 4.53
C TYR A 699 -22.16 12.41 5.49
N ASP A 700 -22.61 11.81 6.59
CA ASP A 700 -21.78 11.06 7.53
C ASP A 700 -21.86 9.56 7.17
N PRO A 701 -20.85 8.96 6.54
CA PRO A 701 -20.93 7.57 6.07
C PRO A 701 -20.84 6.56 7.22
N TRP A 702 -20.29 6.92 8.40
CA TRP A 702 -20.31 6.03 9.57
C TRP A 702 -21.71 5.96 10.17
N ALA A 703 -22.33 7.11 10.44
CA ALA A 703 -23.70 7.17 10.91
C ALA A 703 -24.73 6.78 9.84
N ASN A 704 -24.33 6.71 8.58
CA ASN A 704 -25.16 6.55 7.39
C ASN A 704 -26.32 7.54 7.36
N LYS A 705 -26.02 8.83 7.54
CA LYS A 705 -27.05 9.88 7.72
C LYS A 705 -26.68 11.18 7.04
N LEU A 706 -27.71 11.90 6.59
CA LEU A 706 -27.61 13.24 6.02
C LEU A 706 -27.88 14.30 7.06
N TYR A 707 -27.13 15.41 6.96
CA TYR A 707 -27.24 16.58 7.80
C TYR A 707 -27.12 17.86 6.98
N ARG A 708 -27.54 18.99 7.55
CA ARG A 708 -27.20 20.34 7.09
C ARG A 708 -26.31 21.05 8.11
N LEU A 709 -25.50 22.01 7.68
CA LEU A 709 -24.75 22.86 8.60
C LEU A 709 -25.57 24.05 9.10
N ASN A 710 -25.20 24.53 10.28
CA ASN A 710 -25.62 25.86 10.75
C ASN A 710 -24.55 26.88 10.31
N GLY A 711 -24.86 27.63 9.24
CA GLY A 711 -23.85 28.45 8.57
C GLY A 711 -22.87 27.58 7.77
N ASN A 712 -21.57 27.91 7.81
CA ASN A 712 -20.51 27.26 7.07
C ASN A 712 -19.43 26.58 7.95
N THR A 713 -19.59 26.63 9.28
CA THR A 713 -18.63 26.05 10.21
C THR A 713 -18.90 24.56 10.35
N LEU A 714 -17.84 23.75 10.16
CA LEU A 714 -17.83 22.31 10.35
C LEU A 714 -16.81 21.94 11.43
N GLN A 715 -17.24 21.11 12.36
CA GLN A 715 -16.39 20.52 13.37
C GLN A 715 -16.26 19.01 13.10
N LEU A 716 -15.03 18.51 12.93
CA LEU A 716 -14.75 17.09 12.73
C LEU A 716 -14.02 16.53 13.94
N THR A 717 -14.55 15.45 14.49
CA THR A 717 -13.86 14.66 15.51
C THR A 717 -12.62 13.96 14.93
N ALA A 718 -11.73 13.46 15.80
CA ALA A 718 -10.50 12.77 15.41
C ALA A 718 -10.79 11.59 14.45
N GLN A 719 -9.96 11.42 13.44
CA GLN A 719 -9.98 10.29 12.50
C GLN A 719 -11.32 10.09 11.75
N LYS A 720 -12.14 11.14 11.60
CA LYS A 720 -13.47 11.07 10.98
C LYS A 720 -13.46 11.53 9.53
N ILE A 721 -14.18 10.79 8.67
CA ILE A 721 -14.53 11.19 7.30
C ILE A 721 -15.98 11.70 7.26
N VAL A 722 -16.22 12.73 6.47
CA VAL A 722 -17.53 13.17 5.96
C VAL A 722 -17.45 13.54 4.49
N VAL A 723 -18.60 13.52 3.79
CA VAL A 723 -18.70 13.99 2.41
C VAL A 723 -19.61 15.21 2.38
N VAL A 724 -19.16 16.29 1.76
CA VAL A 724 -19.86 17.57 1.73
C VAL A 724 -20.18 17.98 0.29
N TYR A 725 -21.39 18.47 0.08
CA TYR A 725 -21.85 19.05 -1.19
C TYR A 725 -22.39 20.47 -0.92
N ASN A 726 -22.09 21.41 -1.83
CA ASN A 726 -22.57 22.78 -1.76
C ASN A 726 -23.97 22.92 -2.38
N ASP A 727 -24.75 23.88 -1.87
CA ASP A 727 -26.08 24.29 -2.38
C ASP A 727 -27.14 23.15 -2.45
N LEU A 728 -26.93 22.05 -1.69
CA LEU A 728 -27.85 20.90 -1.67
C LEU A 728 -28.55 20.66 -0.34
N ALA A 729 -28.25 21.43 0.71
CA ALA A 729 -28.91 21.25 2.01
C ALA A 729 -30.43 21.57 1.91
N GLN A 730 -31.23 20.71 2.53
CA GLN A 730 -32.69 20.87 2.66
C GLN A 730 -32.99 21.32 4.09
N SER A 731 -33.99 22.19 4.23
CA SER A 731 -34.34 22.85 5.52
C SER A 731 -34.87 21.86 6.58
N ASP A 732 -35.41 20.72 6.15
CA ASP A 732 -35.96 19.66 6.99
C ASP A 732 -34.90 18.68 7.52
N LEU A 733 -33.66 18.75 7.01
CA LEU A 733 -32.57 17.94 7.52
C LEU A 733 -32.14 18.39 8.92
N GLU A 734 -31.73 17.42 9.73
CA GLU A 734 -31.10 17.71 11.03
C GLU A 734 -29.79 18.50 10.86
N LEU A 735 -29.46 19.27 11.89
CA LEU A 735 -28.16 19.93 11.96
C LEU A 735 -27.06 18.88 12.23
N TYR A 736 -25.90 19.07 11.60
CA TYR A 736 -24.73 18.25 11.87
C TYR A 736 -24.32 18.41 13.34
N PRO A 737 -24.07 17.33 14.08
CA PRO A 737 -23.73 17.37 15.49
C PRO A 737 -22.43 18.16 15.73
N THR A 738 -22.45 19.07 16.68
CA THR A 738 -21.28 19.80 17.19
C THR A 738 -20.99 19.38 18.62
N LEU A 739 -19.71 19.38 19.01
CA LEU A 739 -19.34 19.11 20.38
C LEU A 739 -19.77 20.28 21.28
N PRO A 740 -20.37 20.04 22.44
CA PRO A 740 -20.73 21.08 23.38
C PRO A 740 -19.50 21.82 23.91
N GLU A 741 -19.65 23.11 24.21
CA GLU A 741 -18.59 23.91 24.84
C GLU A 741 -18.29 23.47 26.29
N LYS A 742 -19.28 22.89 26.98
CA LYS A 742 -19.19 22.49 28.38
C LYS A 742 -19.72 21.09 28.57
N TYR A 743 -19.02 20.34 29.39
CA TYR A 743 -19.37 18.98 29.82
C TYR A 743 -19.56 18.90 31.32
N SER A 744 -20.50 18.09 31.74
CA SER A 744 -20.65 17.63 33.13
C SER A 744 -20.00 16.27 33.28
N GLU A 745 -19.16 16.10 34.28
CA GLU A 745 -18.55 14.81 34.61
C GLU A 745 -19.55 13.96 35.40
N LEU A 746 -19.74 12.71 34.98
CA LEU A 746 -20.57 11.72 35.67
C LEU A 746 -19.66 10.63 36.22
N ASP A 747 -19.39 10.71 37.53
CA ASP A 747 -18.63 9.68 38.25
C ASP A 747 -19.55 8.58 38.77
N LEU A 748 -19.87 7.61 37.92
CA LEU A 748 -20.86 6.58 38.18
C LEU A 748 -20.24 5.32 38.79
N ASP A 749 -21.06 4.57 39.53
CA ASP A 749 -20.78 3.20 39.92
C ASP A 749 -21.51 2.25 38.94
N TYR A 750 -20.84 1.15 38.57
CA TYR A 750 -21.31 0.21 37.56
C TYR A 750 -21.43 -1.21 38.12
N ASN A 751 -22.39 -1.95 37.65
CA ASN A 751 -22.29 -3.41 37.60
C ASN A 751 -21.53 -3.77 36.31
N ILE A 752 -20.37 -4.41 36.45
CA ILE A 752 -19.51 -4.81 35.35
C ILE A 752 -19.67 -6.31 35.12
N PHE A 753 -20.13 -6.66 33.94
CA PHE A 753 -20.28 -8.05 33.52
C PHE A 753 -19.22 -8.39 32.48
N VAL A 754 -18.85 -9.67 32.43
CA VAL A 754 -17.87 -10.19 31.50
C VAL A 754 -18.43 -11.43 30.79
N ARG A 755 -18.08 -11.58 29.52
CA ARG A 755 -18.36 -12.77 28.72
C ARG A 755 -17.12 -13.11 27.91
N SER A 756 -16.50 -14.27 28.14
CA SER A 756 -15.39 -14.69 27.29
C SER A 756 -15.87 -15.03 25.87
N ALA A 757 -14.94 -15.01 24.91
CA ALA A 757 -15.24 -15.35 23.51
C ALA A 757 -15.80 -16.76 23.30
N THR A 758 -15.63 -17.67 24.26
CA THR A 758 -16.12 -19.06 24.24
C THR A 758 -17.41 -19.25 25.03
N GLU A 759 -17.92 -18.23 25.73
CA GLU A 759 -19.12 -18.29 26.56
C GLU A 759 -20.32 -17.60 25.87
N LYS A 760 -21.53 -18.06 26.18
CA LYS A 760 -22.77 -17.45 25.65
C LYS A 760 -23.34 -16.36 26.57
N GLU A 761 -23.16 -16.52 27.87
CA GLU A 761 -23.82 -15.69 28.88
C GLU A 761 -22.84 -14.74 29.59
N PHE A 762 -23.29 -13.54 29.87
CA PHE A 762 -22.58 -12.60 30.71
C PHE A 762 -22.62 -13.01 32.19
N LYS A 763 -21.50 -12.90 32.88
CA LYS A 763 -21.34 -13.13 34.31
C LYS A 763 -20.94 -11.84 35.01
N LEU A 764 -21.49 -11.60 36.21
CA LEU A 764 -21.09 -10.44 37.02
C LEU A 764 -19.63 -10.61 37.43
N LEU A 765 -18.80 -9.62 37.06
CA LEU A 765 -17.40 -9.53 37.43
C LEU A 765 -17.21 -8.66 38.67
N ARG A 766 -17.82 -7.47 38.67
CA ARG A 766 -17.78 -6.49 39.78
C ARG A 766 -19.14 -5.84 39.94
N GLY A 767 -19.61 -5.77 41.18
CA GLY A 767 -20.85 -5.05 41.54
C GLY A 767 -20.51 -3.69 42.18
N ASN A 768 -21.28 -2.67 41.84
CA ASN A 768 -21.16 -1.32 42.39
C ASN A 768 -19.70 -0.79 42.42
N SER A 769 -19.03 -0.77 41.29
CA SER A 769 -17.61 -0.43 41.15
C SER A 769 -17.41 0.70 40.17
N LYS A 770 -16.44 1.55 40.41
CA LYS A 770 -15.97 2.52 39.39
C LYS A 770 -15.43 1.81 38.15
N ALA A 771 -15.45 2.52 37.02
CA ALA A 771 -14.74 2.09 35.83
C ALA A 771 -13.23 2.14 36.07
N VAL A 772 -12.61 1.00 36.14
CA VAL A 772 -11.18 0.81 36.50
C VAL A 772 -10.46 0.02 35.40
N ASN A 773 -9.14 0.14 35.35
CA ASN A 773 -8.31 -0.68 34.47
C ASN A 773 -8.39 -2.16 34.92
N LEU A 774 -9.14 -2.96 34.17
CA LEU A 774 -9.40 -4.37 34.50
C LEU A 774 -8.14 -5.25 34.29
N ASN A 775 -7.16 -4.82 33.48
CA ASN A 775 -5.89 -5.52 33.36
C ASN A 775 -5.15 -5.54 34.72
N ILE A 776 -5.29 -4.44 35.49
CA ILE A 776 -4.65 -4.27 36.79
C ILE A 776 -5.57 -4.84 37.88
N ALA A 777 -6.81 -4.41 37.92
CA ALA A 777 -7.74 -4.73 39.02
C ALA A 777 -8.12 -6.22 39.07
N GLU A 778 -8.29 -6.88 37.92
CA GLU A 778 -8.69 -8.27 37.82
C GLU A 778 -7.59 -9.19 37.25
N LYS A 779 -6.42 -8.62 36.91
CA LYS A 779 -5.28 -9.33 36.31
C LYS A 779 -5.65 -10.06 35.00
N LEU A 780 -6.56 -9.46 34.21
CA LEU A 780 -7.09 -10.07 32.99
C LEU A 780 -6.14 -9.95 31.76
N THR A 781 -4.86 -10.13 31.97
CA THR A 781 -3.82 -9.96 30.92
C THR A 781 -3.83 -11.06 29.84
N ARG A 782 -4.70 -12.07 30.00
CA ARG A 782 -4.87 -13.18 29.03
C ARG A 782 -6.35 -13.42 28.66
N PHE A 783 -7.20 -12.46 28.92
CA PHE A 783 -8.64 -12.56 28.63
C PHE A 783 -8.92 -12.05 27.22
N CYS A 784 -9.88 -12.69 26.55
CA CYS A 784 -10.47 -12.19 25.31
C CYS A 784 -11.99 -12.37 25.39
N GLY A 785 -12.73 -11.28 25.18
CA GLY A 785 -14.18 -11.30 25.31
C GLY A 785 -14.81 -9.90 25.25
N GLU A 786 -15.93 -9.78 25.93
CA GLU A 786 -16.72 -8.56 26.00
C GLU A 786 -16.95 -8.16 27.46
N PHE A 787 -16.95 -6.86 27.70
CA PHE A 787 -17.39 -6.29 28.97
C PHE A 787 -18.65 -5.47 28.78
N ARG A 788 -19.57 -5.59 29.73
CA ARG A 788 -20.79 -4.78 29.78
C ARG A 788 -20.82 -4.04 31.11
N TYR A 789 -20.96 -2.71 31.02
CA TYR A 789 -21.13 -1.83 32.14
C TYR A 789 -22.58 -1.37 32.20
N GLU A 790 -23.24 -1.58 33.33
CA GLU A 790 -24.62 -1.12 33.57
C GLU A 790 -24.65 -0.17 34.75
N SER A 791 -25.34 0.96 34.58
CA SER A 791 -25.48 1.99 35.58
C SER A 791 -26.79 2.77 35.42
N THR A 792 -27.10 3.60 36.40
CA THR A 792 -28.15 4.62 36.31
C THR A 792 -27.61 5.98 36.73
N PHE A 793 -28.15 7.03 36.14
CA PHE A 793 -27.83 8.40 36.52
C PHE A 793 -29.04 9.33 36.42
N GLU A 794 -29.03 10.39 37.22
CA GLU A 794 -30.08 11.41 37.16
C GLU A 794 -29.66 12.51 36.17
N CYS A 795 -30.57 12.90 35.31
CA CYS A 795 -30.37 14.00 34.34
C CYS A 795 -31.52 15.00 34.47
N ASN A 796 -31.18 16.28 34.64
CA ASN A 796 -32.15 17.37 34.74
C ASN A 796 -32.32 18.16 33.43
N ASN A 797 -31.60 17.78 32.37
CA ASN A 797 -31.65 18.39 31.05
C ASN A 797 -31.61 17.32 29.92
N ALA A 798 -32.79 16.89 29.51
CA ALA A 798 -32.96 15.90 28.45
C ALA A 798 -32.52 16.43 27.05
N ASN A 799 -32.13 17.67 26.91
CA ASN A 799 -31.65 18.26 25.64
C ASN A 799 -30.14 18.10 25.41
N MET A 800 -29.40 17.52 26.36
CA MET A 800 -27.98 17.17 26.12
C MET A 800 -27.87 16.20 24.94
N THR A 801 -26.82 16.41 24.15
CA THR A 801 -26.68 15.73 22.85
C THR A 801 -25.46 14.82 22.74
N THR A 802 -24.50 14.94 23.66
CA THR A 802 -23.22 14.28 23.53
C THR A 802 -22.83 13.55 24.82
N LEU A 803 -22.40 12.31 24.68
CA LEU A 803 -21.77 11.53 25.75
C LEU A 803 -20.39 11.06 25.28
N ILE A 804 -19.37 11.30 26.12
CA ILE A 804 -17.99 10.88 25.84
C ILE A 804 -17.53 9.87 26.89
N ILE A 805 -17.01 8.75 26.40
CA ILE A 805 -16.34 7.73 27.22
C ILE A 805 -14.84 7.91 27.00
N PRO A 806 -14.09 8.44 28.00
CA PRO A 806 -12.66 8.59 27.89
C PRO A 806 -11.95 7.26 28.15
N ASN A 807 -10.73 7.12 27.61
CA ASN A 807 -9.89 5.95 27.82
C ASN A 807 -10.64 4.61 27.59
N ALA A 808 -11.60 4.60 26.66
CA ALA A 808 -12.19 3.37 26.19
C ALA A 808 -11.09 2.52 25.50
N GLY A 809 -11.23 1.22 25.58
CA GLY A 809 -10.34 0.28 24.91
C GLY A 809 -10.30 0.50 23.40
N ASP A 810 -10.68 -0.48 22.62
CA ASP A 810 -10.62 -0.37 21.17
C ASP A 810 -11.89 0.25 20.56
N ALA A 811 -13.05 -0.25 20.98
CA ALA A 811 -14.35 0.29 20.61
C ALA A 811 -15.37 0.14 21.73
N ALA A 812 -16.36 1.02 21.74
CA ALA A 812 -17.50 0.95 22.67
C ALA A 812 -18.82 1.11 21.93
N GLU A 813 -19.85 0.37 22.36
CA GLU A 813 -21.25 0.48 21.96
C GLU A 813 -22.05 1.07 23.14
N LEU A 814 -22.88 2.05 22.87
CA LEU A 814 -23.63 2.76 23.90
C LEU A 814 -25.14 2.57 23.75
N PHE A 815 -25.80 2.31 24.87
CA PHE A 815 -27.27 2.36 24.99
C PHE A 815 -27.69 3.28 26.15
N VAL A 816 -28.63 4.17 25.89
CA VAL A 816 -29.26 5.04 26.88
C VAL A 816 -30.75 4.76 26.89
N ASN A 817 -31.32 4.41 28.03
CA ASN A 817 -32.73 3.97 28.18
C ASN A 817 -33.12 2.86 27.17
N GLY A 818 -32.19 1.95 26.85
CA GLY A 818 -32.39 0.90 25.87
C GLY A 818 -32.33 1.34 24.40
N ILE A 819 -32.15 2.64 24.13
CA ILE A 819 -31.97 3.21 22.78
C ILE A 819 -30.51 3.08 22.40
N SER A 820 -30.21 2.44 21.27
CA SER A 820 -28.84 2.37 20.74
C SER A 820 -28.36 3.75 20.27
N CYS A 821 -27.22 4.19 20.78
CA CYS A 821 -26.53 5.40 20.37
C CYS A 821 -25.36 5.10 19.42
N GLY A 822 -25.23 3.83 18.96
CA GLY A 822 -24.22 3.38 17.99
C GLY A 822 -22.92 2.94 18.63
N THR A 823 -21.90 2.80 17.78
CA THR A 823 -20.54 2.40 18.14
C THR A 823 -19.55 3.54 17.85
N ALA A 824 -18.59 3.72 18.73
CA ALA A 824 -17.50 4.69 18.58
C ALA A 824 -16.16 4.05 18.92
N PHE A 825 -15.07 4.63 18.41
CA PHE A 825 -13.71 4.11 18.54
C PHE A 825 -12.87 4.89 19.56
N GLY A 826 -11.98 4.16 20.26
CA GLY A 826 -11.09 4.74 21.26
C GLY A 826 -10.05 5.72 20.69
N PRO A 827 -9.29 6.42 21.57
CA PRO A 827 -9.42 6.40 23.02
C PRO A 827 -10.59 7.25 23.58
N TYR A 828 -11.18 8.15 22.80
CA TYR A 828 -12.33 8.97 23.18
C TYR A 828 -13.53 8.58 22.33
N CYS A 829 -14.39 7.71 22.88
CA CYS A 829 -15.63 7.33 22.23
C CYS A 829 -16.68 8.43 22.41
N ILE A 830 -17.01 9.12 21.32
CA ILE A 830 -17.96 10.25 21.30
C ILE A 830 -19.27 9.77 20.67
N PHE A 831 -20.35 9.88 21.41
CA PHE A 831 -21.69 9.44 21.01
C PHE A 831 -22.66 10.62 20.88
N ASN A 832 -23.46 10.62 19.84
CA ASN A 832 -24.64 11.46 19.74
C ASN A 832 -25.81 10.78 20.48
N ILE A 833 -26.24 11.37 21.59
CA ILE A 833 -27.32 10.83 22.45
C ILE A 833 -28.63 11.64 22.36
N LYS A 834 -28.74 12.51 21.34
CA LYS A 834 -29.91 13.36 21.14
C LYS A 834 -31.20 12.53 21.10
N GLY A 835 -32.15 12.86 21.97
CA GLY A 835 -33.43 12.15 22.06
C GLY A 835 -33.41 10.84 22.82
N ALA A 836 -32.25 10.37 23.30
CA ALA A 836 -32.15 9.17 24.14
C ALA A 836 -32.32 9.47 25.63
N LEU A 837 -32.07 10.70 26.06
CA LEU A 837 -32.22 11.13 27.45
C LEU A 837 -33.66 11.52 27.82
N LYS A 838 -33.98 11.34 29.08
CA LYS A 838 -35.19 11.87 29.71
C LYS A 838 -34.85 12.61 31.02
N ASN A 839 -35.70 13.53 31.47
CA ASN A 839 -35.56 14.14 32.78
C ASN A 839 -35.78 13.08 33.87
N GLY A 840 -34.95 13.11 34.91
CA GLY A 840 -34.97 12.14 36.01
C GLY A 840 -33.99 10.98 35.76
N ILE A 841 -34.33 9.79 36.23
CA ILE A 841 -33.43 8.62 36.19
C ILE A 841 -33.35 8.04 34.77
N ASN A 842 -32.12 7.91 34.26
CA ASN A 842 -31.75 7.28 32.99
C ASN A 842 -30.97 5.98 33.25
N THR A 843 -31.16 4.98 32.41
CA THR A 843 -30.32 3.76 32.39
C THR A 843 -29.24 3.90 31.37
N LEU A 844 -28.06 3.39 31.68
CA LEU A 844 -26.87 3.40 30.85
C LEU A 844 -26.32 1.98 30.69
N GLN A 845 -26.07 1.57 29.47
CA GLN A 845 -25.32 0.35 29.16
C GLN A 845 -24.19 0.67 28.17
N ILE A 846 -22.97 0.25 28.51
CA ILE A 846 -21.78 0.38 27.65
C ILE A 846 -21.23 -1.03 27.44
N ASN A 847 -21.07 -1.44 26.18
CA ASN A 847 -20.38 -2.68 25.81
C ASN A 847 -19.02 -2.33 25.22
N THR A 848 -17.95 -3.04 25.61
CA THR A 848 -16.61 -2.92 25.01
C THR A 848 -16.14 -4.28 24.51
N PHE A 849 -15.28 -4.27 23.48
CA PHE A 849 -14.87 -5.46 22.73
C PHE A 849 -13.36 -5.58 22.76
N ASP A 850 -12.83 -6.68 23.28
CA ASP A 850 -11.41 -6.90 23.39
C ASP A 850 -10.79 -7.52 22.13
N SER A 851 -9.52 -7.17 21.90
CA SER A 851 -8.72 -7.84 20.89
C SER A 851 -8.33 -9.26 21.32
N PRO A 852 -8.39 -10.25 20.42
CA PRO A 852 -7.83 -11.58 20.63
C PRO A 852 -6.34 -11.61 20.98
N ALA A 853 -5.60 -10.53 20.71
CA ALA A 853 -4.18 -10.41 21.05
C ALA A 853 -3.86 -10.65 22.53
N TYR A 854 -4.80 -10.41 23.44
CA TYR A 854 -4.60 -10.73 24.85
C TYR A 854 -4.55 -12.22 25.14
N ALA A 855 -5.32 -13.02 24.40
CA ALA A 855 -5.36 -14.48 24.54
C ALA A 855 -4.26 -15.16 23.73
N ASP A 856 -3.87 -14.56 22.59
CA ASP A 856 -2.88 -15.10 21.67
C ASP A 856 -1.44 -14.78 22.11
N ARG A 857 -1.00 -15.39 23.22
CA ARG A 857 0.35 -15.19 23.75
C ARG A 857 0.93 -16.48 24.29
N LYS A 858 2.20 -16.77 23.97
CA LYS A 858 2.97 -17.85 24.56
C LYS A 858 3.78 -17.35 25.75
N GLY A 859 3.52 -17.91 26.94
CA GLY A 859 4.16 -17.41 28.16
C GLY A 859 3.90 -15.94 28.39
N ASP A 860 4.93 -15.14 28.65
CA ASP A 860 4.83 -13.67 28.80
C ASP A 860 5.21 -12.91 27.53
N LYS A 861 5.45 -13.61 26.42
CA LYS A 861 5.81 -13.02 25.13
C LYS A 861 4.58 -12.90 24.24
N ASN A 862 4.47 -11.83 23.51
CA ASN A 862 3.55 -11.77 22.39
C ASN A 862 3.98 -12.78 21.35
N ILE A 863 3.01 -13.48 20.77
CA ILE A 863 3.27 -14.32 19.60
C ILE A 863 3.05 -13.40 18.39
N GLY A 864 4.12 -13.18 17.63
CA GLY A 864 3.91 -12.66 16.30
C GLY A 864 4.75 -11.49 15.82
N TRP A 865 4.79 -11.40 14.53
CA TRP A 865 5.21 -10.25 13.76
C TRP A 865 4.16 -9.15 13.92
N GLY A 866 4.55 -7.88 13.91
CA GLY A 866 3.59 -6.79 13.96
C GLY A 866 2.99 -6.54 15.35
N SER A 867 3.77 -6.75 16.40
CA SER A 867 3.37 -6.35 17.76
C SER A 867 3.60 -4.86 18.06
N GLY A 868 3.71 -4.01 17.04
CA GLY A 868 4.01 -2.59 17.17
C GLY A 868 2.87 -1.75 17.71
N PHE A 869 1.64 -2.13 17.43
CA PHE A 869 0.48 -1.46 18.00
C PHE A 869 0.31 -1.84 19.48
N PRO A 870 0.20 -0.86 20.40
CA PRO A 870 0.01 -1.15 21.81
C PRO A 870 -1.38 -1.74 22.05
N LEU A 871 -1.45 -2.78 22.89
CA LEU A 871 -2.73 -3.30 23.38
C LEU A 871 -3.39 -2.25 24.29
N ARG A 872 -4.64 -1.93 23.99
CA ARG A 872 -5.45 -1.04 24.80
C ARG A 872 -5.99 -1.79 26.01
N ALA A 873 -6.19 -1.09 27.13
CA ALA A 873 -6.75 -1.68 28.36
C ALA A 873 -8.14 -2.27 28.10
N HIS A 874 -8.49 -3.33 28.83
CA HIS A 874 -9.84 -3.87 28.83
C HIS A 874 -10.86 -2.87 29.37
N GLY A 875 -12.01 -2.77 28.73
CA GLY A 875 -13.09 -1.90 29.12
C GLY A 875 -12.76 -0.43 28.91
N PHE A 876 -13.12 0.42 29.87
CA PHE A 876 -12.79 1.84 29.90
C PHE A 876 -12.43 2.28 31.33
N THR A 877 -11.80 3.45 31.46
CA THR A 877 -11.40 4.02 32.75
C THR A 877 -11.77 5.50 32.85
N GLY A 878 -12.07 5.95 34.09
CA GLY A 878 -12.45 7.33 34.37
C GLY A 878 -13.94 7.59 34.29
N SER A 879 -14.30 8.86 34.55
CA SER A 879 -15.69 9.29 34.49
C SER A 879 -16.12 9.58 33.06
N ILE A 880 -17.39 9.34 32.75
CA ILE A 880 -17.96 9.75 31.46
C ILE A 880 -18.30 11.23 31.47
N MET A 881 -18.31 11.87 30.30
CA MET A 881 -18.64 13.30 30.15
C MET A 881 -19.95 13.44 29.40
N LEU A 882 -20.89 14.26 29.91
CA LEU A 882 -22.20 14.52 29.35
C LEU A 882 -22.34 16.01 29.01
N GLY A 883 -22.73 16.35 27.78
CA GLY A 883 -22.87 17.71 27.31
C GLY A 883 -23.96 17.97 26.26
#